data_69d60cafc26435329217649fd6338544
#
_entry.id   69d60cafc26435329217649fd6338544
#
_cell.length_a   1.000
_cell.length_b   1.000
_cell.length_c   1.000
_cell.angle_alpha   90.00
_cell.angle_beta   90.00
_cell.angle_gamma   90.00
#
_symmetry.space_group_name_H-M   'P 1'
#
loop_
_entity.id
_entity.type
_entity.pdbx_description
1 polymer ?
#
loop_
_entity_poly.entity_id
_entity_poly.type
_entity_poly.pdbx_seq_one_letter_code
_entity_poly.pdbx_strand_id
1 'polypeptide(L)'
;MILPHDVPSQHGSVSAFAERLVADNSPRLYLLEDESRRDARDLVFQVGYRNEAERITALVGPCNLGQAVDASTDHALLVLLGEYAQHLGLIERLQAVPIDQRRGDYPPQSKLIEFLVGILAGLEHLEDLNQAPNPLVKDQAVITSWGQAGFAHYSGVSRTLSAAGDDTLSEVIEVLGTVSQPLIDAEVMALARQGRALVLDTDLTGRKVSSTSTTYPGSGFGYMDGEIAKGFQAAITSLTGGPCGRLLLSSQRYSGPAQSAECLRAAVQKMEQVLGLHPHRRTEQVQQRLQTLAANQDRLQASLDAEYARQRDLFDALQAARREKALRQAEVEQWTAESQARGWVERPHSKLAQARQRVVRAQKRQARAGRELRATAARLTRWEHTLAEGQVQQTQLLDWLAQLESENATLLHPLTCVLRVDAGFSTDDNLTWLIEMGYVVYTKAHNGQTTAKLCRQLPATVTWHRVGRNAEAVYLPHQRIAECPYDLEALLVRYHVPTGYLYTTLLYYGDRPPPPWLKDWFSGYNARQTIEAGIKEGKGVFRLRHPWVRSPIGMELQEQFSLFAANFVRWAAQWAKQLVRHANRALNDALTEVKTLVQDVAHCRARLVHNALGRALIFDEQSPYAGSTLCLSGQVAFQHVLPFFKSLNFLPPETS
;
A
#
# COMPACT_ATOMS: atom_id res chain seq x y z
N MET A 1 7.56 -19.62 -26.95
CA MET A 1 8.17 -18.29 -26.72
C MET A 1 7.25 -17.24 -27.26
N ILE A 2 6.91 -16.29 -26.46
CA ILE A 2 6.49 -15.04 -27.03
C ILE A 2 7.74 -14.17 -27.05
N LEU A 3 8.40 -14.13 -28.19
CA LEU A 3 9.35 -13.07 -28.46
C LEU A 3 8.55 -11.78 -28.64
N PRO A 4 9.14 -10.59 -28.42
CA PRO A 4 8.40 -9.32 -28.57
C PRO A 4 7.69 -9.15 -29.91
N HIS A 5 8.22 -9.75 -30.99
CA HIS A 5 7.61 -9.74 -32.34
C HIS A 5 6.65 -10.92 -32.58
N ASP A 6 6.60 -11.92 -31.69
CA ASP A 6 5.66 -13.05 -31.77
C ASP A 6 4.42 -12.82 -30.88
N VAL A 7 4.44 -11.77 -30.05
CA VAL A 7 3.22 -11.33 -29.38
C VAL A 7 2.39 -10.60 -30.43
N PRO A 8 1.32 -11.22 -30.96
CA PRO A 8 0.56 -10.60 -32.02
C PRO A 8 0.02 -9.27 -31.49
N SER A 9 0.31 -8.21 -32.21
CA SER A 9 -0.29 -6.89 -31.95
C SER A 9 -1.84 -6.92 -32.01
N GLN A 10 -2.40 -8.03 -32.56
CA GLN A 10 -3.82 -8.30 -32.62
C GLN A 10 -4.45 -8.76 -31.29
N HIS A 11 -3.65 -9.16 -30.29
CA HIS A 11 -4.16 -9.62 -29.00
C HIS A 11 -3.98 -8.61 -27.88
N GLY A 12 -3.82 -7.37 -28.22
CA GLY A 12 -3.59 -6.32 -27.25
C GLY A 12 -2.14 -6.27 -26.75
N SER A 13 -1.86 -5.28 -25.98
CA SER A 13 -0.57 -5.12 -25.36
C SER A 13 -0.27 -6.27 -24.39
N VAL A 14 0.94 -6.77 -24.42
CA VAL A 14 1.49 -7.59 -23.35
C VAL A 14 1.41 -6.74 -22.08
N SER A 15 0.95 -7.31 -20.98
CA SER A 15 0.92 -6.58 -19.71
C SER A 15 2.33 -6.10 -19.33
N ALA A 16 2.43 -5.02 -18.58
CA ALA A 16 3.71 -4.52 -18.08
C ALA A 16 4.53 -5.61 -17.37
N PHE A 17 3.84 -6.58 -16.76
CA PHE A 17 4.44 -7.78 -16.19
C PHE A 17 5.10 -8.66 -17.26
N ALA A 18 4.38 -9.00 -18.33
CA ALA A 18 4.90 -9.84 -19.42
C ALA A 18 6.01 -9.12 -20.21
N GLU A 19 5.91 -7.81 -20.41
CA GLU A 19 6.97 -7.01 -21.03
C GLU A 19 8.27 -7.06 -20.24
N ARG A 20 8.19 -6.94 -18.90
CA ARG A 20 9.37 -7.10 -18.04
C ARG A 20 9.99 -8.49 -18.14
N LEU A 21 9.15 -9.54 -18.24
CA LEU A 21 9.65 -10.89 -18.40
C LEU A 21 10.51 -11.06 -19.67
N VAL A 22 10.13 -10.40 -20.74
CA VAL A 22 10.83 -10.49 -22.03
C VAL A 22 12.05 -9.56 -22.08
N ALA A 23 11.91 -8.33 -21.58
CA ALA A 23 12.96 -7.30 -21.70
C ALA A 23 14.22 -7.65 -20.89
N ASP A 24 14.08 -8.27 -19.72
CA ASP A 24 15.20 -8.49 -18.78
C ASP A 24 15.95 -9.83 -19.00
N ASN A 25 15.54 -10.67 -19.93
CA ASN A 25 16.11 -12.01 -20.09
C ASN A 25 16.22 -12.83 -18.81
N SER A 26 15.37 -12.56 -17.82
CA SER A 26 15.38 -13.27 -16.55
C SER A 26 14.50 -14.52 -16.62
N PRO A 27 14.81 -15.60 -15.88
CA PRO A 27 14.01 -16.80 -15.84
C PRO A 27 12.68 -16.53 -15.09
N ARG A 28 11.67 -16.11 -15.83
CA ARG A 28 10.37 -15.72 -15.30
C ARG A 28 9.27 -16.56 -15.91
N LEU A 29 8.13 -16.55 -15.28
CA LEU A 29 6.94 -17.24 -15.72
C LEU A 29 5.78 -16.25 -15.84
N TYR A 30 4.93 -16.47 -16.78
CA TYR A 30 3.66 -15.78 -16.90
C TYR A 30 2.55 -16.76 -17.29
N LEU A 31 1.34 -16.43 -16.90
CA LEU A 31 0.17 -17.27 -17.17
C LEU A 31 -0.23 -17.12 -18.63
N LEU A 32 -0.48 -18.26 -19.25
CA LEU A 32 -1.04 -18.37 -20.58
C LEU A 32 -2.30 -19.23 -20.50
N GLU A 33 -3.37 -18.80 -21.17
CA GLU A 33 -4.70 -19.42 -21.02
C GLU A 33 -4.96 -20.56 -21.98
N ASP A 34 -4.31 -20.55 -23.13
CA ASP A 34 -4.56 -21.51 -24.22
C ASP A 34 -3.34 -22.36 -24.57
N GLU A 35 -3.56 -23.40 -25.37
CA GLU A 35 -2.50 -24.33 -25.77
C GLU A 35 -1.46 -23.67 -26.67
N SER A 36 -1.87 -22.71 -27.51
CA SER A 36 -0.94 -21.99 -28.39
C SER A 36 0.08 -21.17 -27.60
N ARG A 37 -0.28 -20.78 -26.40
CA ARG A 37 0.58 -20.04 -25.47
C ARG A 37 1.42 -20.95 -24.58
N ARG A 38 1.11 -22.25 -24.53
CA ARG A 38 1.91 -23.23 -23.79
C ARG A 38 3.31 -23.34 -24.37
N ASP A 39 3.42 -23.48 -25.70
CA ASP A 39 4.71 -23.56 -26.39
C ASP A 39 5.54 -22.30 -26.21
N ALA A 40 4.88 -21.14 -26.28
CA ALA A 40 5.53 -19.87 -26.03
C ALA A 40 6.07 -19.75 -24.58
N ARG A 41 5.31 -20.27 -23.62
CA ARG A 41 5.73 -20.32 -22.20
C ARG A 41 6.93 -21.23 -22.00
N ASP A 42 6.92 -22.40 -22.61
CA ASP A 42 8.01 -23.38 -22.51
C ASP A 42 9.30 -22.81 -23.13
N LEU A 43 9.17 -22.05 -24.19
CA LEU A 43 10.32 -21.42 -24.85
C LEU A 43 10.86 -20.24 -24.03
N VAL A 44 10.01 -19.43 -23.37
CA VAL A 44 10.46 -18.41 -22.40
C VAL A 44 11.22 -19.07 -21.24
N PHE A 45 10.70 -20.18 -20.74
CA PHE A 45 11.38 -20.95 -19.71
C PHE A 45 12.74 -21.48 -20.20
N GLN A 46 12.82 -22.04 -21.39
CA GLN A 46 14.08 -22.53 -21.96
C GLN A 46 15.12 -21.43 -22.14
N VAL A 47 14.71 -20.24 -22.61
CA VAL A 47 15.61 -19.09 -22.74
C VAL A 47 16.09 -18.62 -21.35
N GLY A 48 15.18 -18.48 -20.40
CA GLY A 48 15.54 -18.10 -19.04
C GLY A 48 16.48 -19.12 -18.38
N TYR A 49 16.21 -20.39 -18.58
CA TYR A 49 17.07 -21.47 -18.09
C TYR A 49 18.47 -21.43 -18.69
N ARG A 50 18.60 -21.20 -20.00
CA ARG A 50 19.89 -21.06 -20.67
C ARG A 50 20.69 -19.87 -20.11
N ASN A 51 20.06 -18.71 -20.01
CA ASN A 51 20.74 -17.53 -19.50
C ASN A 51 21.21 -17.72 -18.06
N GLU A 52 20.41 -18.40 -17.24
CA GLU A 52 20.76 -18.73 -15.88
C GLU A 52 21.91 -19.76 -15.81
N ALA A 53 21.91 -20.75 -16.70
CA ALA A 53 23.00 -21.72 -16.80
C ALA A 53 24.31 -21.05 -17.20
N GLU A 54 24.28 -20.13 -18.18
CA GLU A 54 25.45 -19.36 -18.61
C GLU A 54 25.95 -18.46 -17.47
N ARG A 55 25.06 -17.79 -16.75
CA ARG A 55 25.38 -16.95 -15.59
C ARG A 55 26.03 -17.75 -14.49
N ILE A 56 25.49 -18.92 -14.14
CA ILE A 56 26.05 -19.81 -13.14
C ILE A 56 27.41 -20.35 -13.59
N THR A 57 27.55 -20.70 -14.85
CA THR A 57 28.85 -21.13 -15.42
C THR A 57 29.87 -20.01 -15.34
N ALA A 58 29.47 -18.76 -15.57
CA ALA A 58 30.35 -17.60 -15.40
C ALA A 58 30.73 -17.35 -13.93
N LEU A 59 29.78 -17.55 -12.99
CA LEU A 59 30.02 -17.45 -11.54
C LEU A 59 30.89 -18.59 -11.01
N VAL A 60 30.72 -19.78 -11.57
CA VAL A 60 31.50 -21.00 -11.24
C VAL A 60 32.77 -21.08 -12.11
N GLY A 61 33.06 -20.06 -12.94
CA GLY A 61 34.21 -20.02 -13.85
C GLY A 61 35.43 -20.77 -13.31
N PRO A 62 36.43 -21.18 -14.10
CA PRO A 62 37.41 -22.16 -13.65
C PRO A 62 38.00 -21.71 -12.31
N CYS A 63 37.47 -22.30 -11.24
CA CYS A 63 38.08 -22.14 -9.92
C CYS A 63 39.52 -22.52 -10.10
N ASN A 64 40.41 -21.55 -9.99
CA ASN A 64 41.83 -21.85 -9.85
C ASN A 64 41.96 -22.72 -8.60
N LEU A 65 41.87 -24.01 -8.79
CA LEU A 65 42.00 -25.09 -7.75
C LEU A 65 43.38 -25.07 -7.06
N GLY A 66 44.13 -23.99 -7.22
CA GLY A 66 45.51 -23.89 -6.75
C GLY A 66 45.71 -23.55 -5.27
N GLN A 67 44.73 -23.07 -4.56
CA GLN A 67 44.85 -22.82 -3.12
C GLN A 67 43.49 -23.02 -2.44
N ALA A 68 43.29 -24.15 -1.77
CA ALA A 68 42.22 -24.34 -0.81
C ALA A 68 42.50 -23.42 0.39
N VAL A 69 41.86 -22.26 0.41
CA VAL A 69 41.88 -21.36 1.57
C VAL A 69 40.66 -21.71 2.41
N ASP A 70 40.86 -22.55 3.44
CA ASP A 70 39.88 -22.71 4.50
C ASP A 70 39.80 -21.40 5.29
N ALA A 71 38.74 -20.61 5.07
CA ALA A 71 38.49 -19.39 5.82
C ALA A 71 37.45 -19.67 6.91
N SER A 72 37.78 -19.33 8.16
CA SER A 72 36.79 -19.34 9.25
C SER A 72 36.00 -18.04 9.26
N THR A 73 34.75 -18.12 9.64
CA THR A 73 33.85 -16.97 9.86
C THR A 73 33.14 -17.12 11.20
N ASP A 74 32.91 -16.00 11.87
CA ASP A 74 31.99 -15.95 13.01
C ASP A 74 30.56 -15.51 12.56
N HIS A 75 30.35 -15.39 11.23
CA HIS A 75 29.13 -14.85 10.61
C HIS A 75 28.63 -15.77 9.47
N ALA A 76 28.32 -17.02 9.79
CA ALA A 76 27.97 -18.05 8.81
C ALA A 76 26.85 -17.63 7.83
N LEU A 77 25.78 -16.99 8.33
CA LEU A 77 24.69 -16.53 7.48
C LEU A 77 25.17 -15.48 6.48
N LEU A 78 26.04 -14.55 6.88
CA LEU A 78 26.50 -13.49 5.99
C LEU A 78 27.34 -14.01 4.83
N VAL A 79 28.07 -15.11 5.02
CA VAL A 79 28.74 -15.81 3.93
C VAL A 79 27.73 -16.38 2.95
N LEU A 80 26.69 -17.07 3.46
CA LEU A 80 25.58 -17.59 2.64
C LEU A 80 24.87 -16.48 1.87
N LEU A 81 24.56 -15.36 2.54
CA LEU A 81 23.90 -14.21 1.94
C LEU A 81 24.78 -13.54 0.86
N GLY A 82 26.09 -13.47 1.07
CA GLY A 82 27.03 -12.97 0.08
C GLY A 82 27.07 -13.83 -1.19
N GLU A 83 27.11 -15.14 -1.05
CA GLU A 83 27.02 -16.08 -2.18
C GLU A 83 25.69 -15.92 -2.93
N TYR A 84 24.60 -15.78 -2.19
CA TYR A 84 23.29 -15.54 -2.81
C TYR A 84 23.21 -14.18 -3.52
N ALA A 85 23.82 -13.15 -2.94
CA ALA A 85 23.91 -11.82 -3.55
C ALA A 85 24.71 -11.83 -4.88
N GLN A 86 25.83 -12.57 -4.91
CA GLN A 86 26.59 -12.81 -6.14
C GLN A 86 25.73 -13.55 -7.19
N HIS A 87 25.05 -14.61 -6.77
CA HIS A 87 24.17 -15.40 -7.63
C HIS A 87 23.08 -14.56 -8.29
N LEU A 88 22.51 -13.59 -7.58
CA LEU A 88 21.51 -12.65 -8.10
C LEU A 88 22.12 -11.49 -8.91
N GLY A 89 23.43 -11.37 -8.99
CA GLY A 89 24.10 -10.21 -9.60
C GLY A 89 23.92 -8.90 -8.84
N LEU A 90 23.53 -8.97 -7.57
CA LEU A 90 23.29 -7.78 -6.72
C LEU A 90 24.57 -6.98 -6.50
N ILE A 91 25.68 -7.68 -6.21
CA ILE A 91 26.96 -7.05 -5.89
C ILE A 91 27.49 -6.27 -7.10
N GLU A 92 27.51 -6.89 -8.26
CA GLU A 92 27.94 -6.29 -9.51
C GLU A 92 27.13 -5.02 -9.83
N ARG A 93 25.81 -5.09 -9.71
CA ARG A 93 24.91 -3.95 -9.94
C ARG A 93 25.13 -2.83 -8.92
N LEU A 94 25.31 -3.14 -7.62
CA LEU A 94 25.63 -2.12 -6.62
C LEU A 94 27.01 -1.49 -6.84
N GLN A 95 27.97 -2.23 -7.37
CA GLN A 95 29.30 -1.71 -7.73
C GLN A 95 29.25 -0.75 -8.93
N ALA A 96 28.23 -0.85 -9.76
CA ALA A 96 28.01 0.03 -10.92
C ALA A 96 27.29 1.35 -10.56
N VAL A 97 26.71 1.48 -9.35
CA VAL A 97 25.97 2.69 -8.93
C VAL A 97 26.90 3.91 -8.95
N PRO A 98 26.54 4.99 -9.65
CA PRO A 98 27.32 6.21 -9.67
C PRO A 98 27.24 6.93 -8.31
N ILE A 99 28.38 7.22 -7.71
CA ILE A 99 28.47 7.96 -6.46
C ILE A 99 29.53 9.05 -6.65
N ASP A 100 29.09 10.29 -6.63
CA ASP A 100 29.99 11.45 -6.74
C ASP A 100 30.70 11.69 -5.40
N GLN A 101 31.69 10.87 -5.15
CA GLN A 101 32.53 10.97 -3.97
C GLN A 101 33.99 10.65 -4.33
N ARG A 102 34.94 11.45 -3.82
CA ARG A 102 36.36 11.17 -3.97
C ARG A 102 36.71 9.78 -3.44
N ARG A 103 37.43 8.99 -4.23
CA ARG A 103 37.95 7.68 -3.83
C ARG A 103 38.88 7.84 -2.63
N GLY A 104 38.62 7.09 -1.57
CA GLY A 104 39.55 6.83 -0.49
C GLY A 104 40.18 5.44 -0.65
N ASP A 105 40.57 4.82 0.46
CA ASP A 105 41.15 3.46 0.46
C ASP A 105 40.17 2.41 -0.13
N TYR A 106 38.87 2.63 0.03
CA TYR A 106 37.80 1.79 -0.53
C TYR A 106 36.87 2.63 -1.42
N PRO A 107 36.36 2.06 -2.53
CA PRO A 107 35.36 2.69 -3.37
C PRO A 107 34.10 3.04 -2.58
N PRO A 108 33.38 4.12 -2.93
CA PRO A 108 32.11 4.45 -2.25
C PRO A 108 31.06 3.34 -2.40
N GLN A 109 31.05 2.60 -3.50
CA GLN A 109 30.15 1.47 -3.76
C GLN A 109 30.38 0.31 -2.77
N SER A 110 31.64 0.00 -2.42
CA SER A 110 31.96 -0.99 -1.39
C SER A 110 31.34 -0.63 -0.04
N LYS A 111 31.27 0.66 0.27
CA LYS A 111 30.66 1.16 1.52
C LYS A 111 29.13 1.04 1.51
N LEU A 112 28.46 1.12 0.35
CA LEU A 112 27.04 0.80 0.21
C LEU A 112 26.78 -0.69 0.48
N ILE A 113 27.62 -1.55 -0.11
CA ILE A 113 27.53 -3.00 0.11
C ILE A 113 27.76 -3.33 1.59
N GLU A 114 28.78 -2.75 2.19
CA GLU A 114 29.08 -2.91 3.62
C GLU A 114 27.92 -2.45 4.52
N PHE A 115 27.26 -1.35 4.15
CA PHE A 115 26.08 -0.87 4.84
C PHE A 115 24.93 -1.89 4.79
N LEU A 116 24.65 -2.47 3.62
CA LEU A 116 23.68 -3.55 3.47
C LEU A 116 24.07 -4.78 4.33
N VAL A 117 25.34 -5.16 4.30
CA VAL A 117 25.86 -6.29 5.13
C VAL A 117 25.63 -6.01 6.61
N GLY A 118 25.86 -4.79 7.07
CA GLY A 118 25.58 -4.39 8.45
C GLY A 118 24.10 -4.52 8.85
N ILE A 119 23.19 -4.15 7.95
CA ILE A 119 21.74 -4.35 8.14
C ILE A 119 21.39 -5.84 8.20
N LEU A 120 21.93 -6.65 7.30
CA LEU A 120 21.72 -8.10 7.24
C LEU A 120 22.32 -8.83 8.45
N ALA A 121 23.39 -8.28 9.04
CA ALA A 121 23.97 -8.77 10.30
C ALA A 121 23.12 -8.39 11.53
N GLY A 122 22.09 -7.55 11.36
CA GLY A 122 21.29 -7.08 12.47
C GLY A 122 22.05 -6.20 13.48
N LEU A 123 23.13 -5.50 13.04
CA LEU A 123 23.92 -4.63 13.92
C LEU A 123 23.06 -3.51 14.52
N GLU A 124 23.30 -3.14 15.79
CA GLU A 124 22.53 -2.07 16.43
C GLU A 124 22.93 -0.69 15.98
N HIS A 125 24.22 -0.48 15.84
CA HIS A 125 24.82 0.79 15.45
C HIS A 125 25.77 0.58 14.27
N LEU A 126 25.96 1.61 13.49
CA LEU A 126 26.89 1.55 12.36
C LEU A 126 28.34 1.31 12.83
N GLU A 127 28.68 1.78 14.04
CA GLU A 127 30.01 1.58 14.63
C GLU A 127 30.30 0.11 14.96
N ASP A 128 29.27 -0.74 15.12
CA ASP A 128 29.43 -2.18 15.39
C ASP A 128 30.14 -2.91 14.24
N LEU A 129 30.14 -2.34 13.02
CA LEU A 129 30.95 -2.84 11.91
C LEU A 129 32.43 -3.07 12.32
N ASN A 130 32.96 -2.17 13.17
CA ASN A 130 34.35 -2.18 13.64
C ASN A 130 34.52 -2.55 15.10
N GLN A 131 33.49 -2.33 15.95
CA GLN A 131 33.60 -2.36 17.40
C GLN A 131 32.90 -3.55 18.04
N ALA A 132 32.11 -4.33 17.29
CA ALA A 132 31.50 -5.56 17.79
C ALA A 132 32.59 -6.56 18.25
N PRO A 133 32.27 -7.50 19.14
CA PRO A 133 33.21 -8.55 19.57
C PRO A 133 33.87 -9.29 18.40
N ASN A 134 33.08 -9.61 17.37
CA ASN A 134 33.53 -10.18 16.09
C ASN A 134 33.24 -9.17 14.97
N PRO A 135 34.12 -8.18 14.73
CA PRO A 135 33.82 -7.11 13.80
C PRO A 135 33.87 -7.58 12.36
N LEU A 136 32.85 -7.21 11.57
CA LEU A 136 32.73 -7.60 10.16
C LEU A 136 33.90 -7.18 9.29
N VAL A 137 34.55 -6.06 9.61
CA VAL A 137 35.75 -5.57 8.88
C VAL A 137 36.96 -6.51 8.98
N LYS A 138 36.95 -7.49 9.90
CA LYS A 138 38.00 -8.48 10.07
C LYS A 138 37.63 -9.86 9.52
N ASP A 139 36.37 -10.08 9.16
CA ASP A 139 35.90 -11.37 8.68
C ASP A 139 36.16 -11.53 7.18
N GLN A 140 37.29 -12.16 6.85
CA GLN A 140 37.73 -12.33 5.47
C GLN A 140 36.78 -13.21 4.65
N ALA A 141 36.10 -14.19 5.27
CA ALA A 141 35.16 -15.04 4.57
C ALA A 141 33.92 -14.24 4.14
N VAL A 142 33.39 -13.38 5.02
CA VAL A 142 32.29 -12.46 4.69
C VAL A 142 32.74 -11.47 3.60
N ILE A 143 33.88 -10.80 3.80
CA ILE A 143 34.40 -9.81 2.83
C ILE A 143 34.48 -10.42 1.43
N THR A 144 35.07 -11.62 1.34
CA THR A 144 35.26 -12.31 0.05
C THR A 144 33.92 -12.77 -0.55
N SER A 145 33.00 -13.31 0.25
CA SER A 145 31.68 -13.76 -0.23
C SER A 145 30.83 -12.60 -0.75
N TRP A 146 31.08 -11.38 -0.28
CA TRP A 146 30.47 -10.15 -0.79
C TRP A 146 31.28 -9.47 -1.90
N GLY A 147 32.28 -10.17 -2.47
CA GLY A 147 33.08 -9.68 -3.61
C GLY A 147 33.88 -8.41 -3.30
N GLN A 148 34.26 -8.21 -2.03
CA GLN A 148 35.01 -7.04 -1.59
C GLN A 148 36.47 -7.37 -1.33
N ALA A 149 37.37 -6.41 -1.55
CA ALA A 149 38.77 -6.51 -1.15
C ALA A 149 38.98 -6.24 0.34
N GLY A 150 38.05 -5.55 0.97
CA GLY A 150 38.02 -5.20 2.37
C GLY A 150 36.82 -4.32 2.69
N PHE A 151 36.51 -4.18 3.97
CA PHE A 151 35.48 -3.27 4.46
C PHE A 151 36.12 -2.02 5.05
N ALA A 152 35.43 -0.89 4.90
CA ALA A 152 35.89 0.41 5.36
C ALA A 152 35.63 0.59 6.86
N HIS A 153 36.20 1.60 7.45
CA HIS A 153 35.82 2.03 8.79
C HIS A 153 34.39 2.64 8.75
N TYR A 154 33.56 2.37 9.76
CA TYR A 154 32.15 2.80 9.83
C TYR A 154 31.96 4.30 9.57
N SER A 155 32.92 5.15 9.99
CA SER A 155 32.86 6.60 9.71
C SER A 155 33.01 6.92 8.22
N GLY A 156 33.66 6.05 7.46
CA GLY A 156 33.74 6.13 5.99
C GLY A 156 32.39 5.80 5.36
N VAL A 157 31.73 4.74 5.85
CA VAL A 157 30.37 4.36 5.43
C VAL A 157 29.38 5.49 5.73
N SER A 158 29.39 6.02 6.96
CA SER A 158 28.51 7.13 7.36
C SER A 158 28.68 8.37 6.48
N ARG A 159 29.93 8.72 6.15
CA ARG A 159 30.22 9.87 5.25
C ARG A 159 29.70 9.64 3.83
N THR A 160 29.86 8.43 3.30
CA THR A 160 29.34 8.09 1.97
C THR A 160 27.81 8.20 1.91
N LEU A 161 27.11 7.64 2.89
CA LEU A 161 25.66 7.73 2.97
C LEU A 161 25.15 9.17 3.18
N SER A 162 25.89 9.97 3.96
CA SER A 162 25.54 11.36 4.21
C SER A 162 25.77 12.27 3.00
N ALA A 163 26.70 11.90 2.12
CA ALA A 163 27.02 12.61 0.89
C ALA A 163 26.25 12.11 -0.34
N ALA A 164 25.50 11.02 -0.22
CA ALA A 164 24.69 10.50 -1.32
C ALA A 164 23.63 11.52 -1.75
N GLY A 165 23.45 11.66 -3.06
CA GLY A 165 22.44 12.52 -3.70
C GLY A 165 21.23 11.72 -4.19
N ASP A 166 20.27 12.44 -4.77
CA ASP A 166 19.04 11.86 -5.33
C ASP A 166 19.32 10.86 -6.46
N ASP A 167 20.32 11.13 -7.30
CA ASP A 167 20.71 10.22 -8.38
C ASP A 167 21.21 8.88 -7.81
N THR A 168 22.07 8.92 -6.79
CA THR A 168 22.54 7.70 -6.11
C THR A 168 21.38 6.92 -5.49
N LEU A 169 20.43 7.62 -4.86
CA LEU A 169 19.24 6.98 -4.28
C LEU A 169 18.39 6.30 -5.36
N SER A 170 18.14 7.00 -6.46
CA SER A 170 17.35 6.50 -7.58
C SER A 170 17.96 5.24 -8.19
N GLU A 171 19.27 5.26 -8.44
CA GLU A 171 20.00 4.11 -8.97
C GLU A 171 20.00 2.91 -8.00
N VAL A 172 20.17 3.15 -6.69
CA VAL A 172 20.07 2.09 -5.69
C VAL A 172 18.67 1.47 -5.68
N ILE A 173 17.61 2.31 -5.72
CA ILE A 173 16.24 1.82 -5.79
C ILE A 173 16.00 0.97 -7.05
N GLU A 174 16.53 1.39 -8.19
CA GLU A 174 16.44 0.66 -9.45
C GLU A 174 17.17 -0.69 -9.36
N VAL A 175 18.40 -0.71 -8.84
CA VAL A 175 19.16 -1.95 -8.62
C VAL A 175 18.40 -2.92 -7.73
N LEU A 176 17.92 -2.45 -6.57
CA LEU A 176 17.17 -3.29 -5.63
C LEU A 176 15.86 -3.79 -6.26
N GLY A 177 15.18 -2.93 -7.02
CA GLY A 177 13.96 -3.28 -7.77
C GLY A 177 14.24 -4.36 -8.81
N THR A 178 15.26 -4.18 -9.64
CA THR A 178 15.65 -5.12 -10.70
C THR A 178 15.98 -6.52 -10.13
N VAL A 179 16.68 -6.57 -9.00
CA VAL A 179 17.02 -7.83 -8.33
C VAL A 179 15.79 -8.47 -7.69
N SER A 180 14.91 -7.67 -7.09
CA SER A 180 13.72 -8.17 -6.39
C SER A 180 12.61 -8.63 -7.34
N GLN A 181 12.47 -7.98 -8.49
CA GLN A 181 11.33 -8.16 -9.38
C GLN A 181 11.09 -9.61 -9.81
N PRO A 182 12.10 -10.39 -10.28
CA PRO A 182 11.90 -11.78 -10.65
C PRO A 182 11.39 -12.65 -9.50
N LEU A 183 11.80 -12.31 -8.28
CA LEU A 183 11.44 -13.06 -7.08
C LEU A 183 10.02 -12.71 -6.60
N ILE A 184 9.63 -11.45 -6.74
CA ILE A 184 8.24 -11.00 -6.50
C ILE A 184 7.31 -11.61 -7.54
N ASP A 185 7.70 -11.59 -8.81
CA ASP A 185 6.93 -12.18 -9.91
C ASP A 185 6.71 -13.68 -9.67
N ALA A 186 7.73 -14.41 -9.19
CA ALA A 186 7.60 -15.83 -8.85
C ALA A 186 6.60 -16.08 -7.71
N GLU A 187 6.56 -15.22 -6.69
CA GLU A 187 5.56 -15.29 -5.61
C GLU A 187 4.14 -15.06 -6.12
N VAL A 188 3.95 -14.02 -6.94
CA VAL A 188 2.66 -13.71 -7.57
C VAL A 188 2.20 -14.89 -8.43
N MET A 189 3.08 -15.43 -9.26
CA MET A 189 2.77 -16.56 -10.12
C MET A 189 2.44 -17.84 -9.35
N ALA A 190 3.13 -18.09 -8.24
CA ALA A 190 2.84 -19.23 -7.39
C ALA A 190 1.42 -19.15 -6.78
N LEU A 191 0.99 -17.95 -6.37
CA LEU A 191 -0.37 -17.71 -5.88
C LEU A 191 -1.41 -17.84 -7.00
N ALA A 192 -1.17 -17.19 -8.13
CA ALA A 192 -2.08 -17.20 -9.27
C ALA A 192 -2.34 -18.62 -9.81
N ARG A 193 -1.31 -19.47 -9.89
CA ARG A 193 -1.44 -20.89 -10.33
C ARG A 193 -2.25 -21.74 -9.36
N GLN A 194 -2.26 -21.39 -8.10
CA GLN A 194 -3.12 -22.04 -7.11
C GLN A 194 -4.56 -21.52 -7.15
N GLY A 195 -4.89 -20.60 -8.06
CA GLY A 195 -6.19 -19.92 -8.10
C GLY A 195 -6.45 -19.04 -6.86
N ARG A 196 -5.40 -18.64 -6.16
CA ARG A 196 -5.50 -17.83 -4.94
C ARG A 196 -5.46 -16.35 -5.27
N ALA A 197 -6.24 -15.57 -4.53
CA ALA A 197 -6.16 -14.12 -4.58
C ALA A 197 -4.82 -13.63 -4.01
N LEU A 198 -4.34 -12.50 -4.53
CA LEU A 198 -3.22 -11.77 -3.95
C LEU A 198 -3.72 -11.06 -2.69
N VAL A 199 -3.21 -11.43 -1.54
CA VAL A 199 -3.57 -10.81 -0.26
C VAL A 199 -2.53 -9.76 0.08
N LEU A 200 -2.98 -8.52 0.05
CA LEU A 200 -2.17 -7.32 0.21
C LEU A 200 -2.56 -6.63 1.51
N ASP A 201 -1.58 -6.18 2.25
CA ASP A 201 -1.78 -5.45 3.49
C ASP A 201 -1.11 -4.08 3.41
N THR A 202 -1.74 -3.07 4.01
CA THR A 202 -1.15 -1.75 4.18
C THR A 202 -1.26 -1.32 5.63
N ASP A 203 -0.18 -0.79 6.18
CA ASP A 203 -0.14 -0.28 7.55
C ASP A 203 0.76 0.95 7.66
N LEU A 204 0.46 1.82 8.63
CA LEU A 204 1.24 3.01 8.93
C LEU A 204 2.00 2.81 10.23
N THR A 205 3.31 3.08 10.19
CA THR A 205 4.15 2.85 11.35
C THR A 205 5.01 4.05 11.67
N GLY A 206 5.04 4.46 12.96
CA GLY A 206 5.86 5.56 13.44
C GLY A 206 7.34 5.17 13.60
N ARG A 207 8.21 6.14 13.33
CA ARG A 207 9.67 6.06 13.46
C ARG A 207 10.15 7.26 14.27
N LYS A 208 10.32 7.05 15.56
CA LYS A 208 10.69 8.11 16.51
C LYS A 208 12.13 8.55 16.30
N VAL A 209 12.36 9.86 16.40
CA VAL A 209 13.68 10.48 16.49
C VAL A 209 13.77 11.31 17.75
N SER A 210 14.96 11.76 18.13
CA SER A 210 15.12 12.62 19.30
C SER A 210 14.28 13.89 19.18
N SER A 211 13.45 14.16 20.17
CA SER A 211 12.57 15.34 20.21
C SER A 211 13.34 16.66 20.26
N THR A 212 14.54 16.63 20.83
CA THR A 212 15.41 17.81 20.98
C THR A 212 16.34 18.02 19.78
N SER A 213 16.51 17.03 18.90
CA SER A 213 17.39 17.14 17.75
C SER A 213 16.76 17.99 16.64
N THR A 214 17.53 18.91 16.10
CA THR A 214 17.21 19.71 14.90
C THR A 214 17.73 19.07 13.60
N THR A 215 18.40 17.92 13.69
CA THR A 215 19.15 17.31 12.59
C THR A 215 18.38 16.32 11.74
N TYR A 216 17.05 16.21 11.93
CA TYR A 216 16.18 15.33 11.13
C TYR A 216 15.19 16.17 10.29
N PRO A 217 15.59 16.65 9.11
CA PRO A 217 14.73 17.45 8.24
C PRO A 217 13.45 16.68 7.87
N GLY A 218 12.30 17.39 7.87
CA GLY A 218 11.01 16.79 7.54
C GLY A 218 10.36 15.98 8.68
N SER A 219 11.04 15.78 9.82
CA SER A 219 10.41 15.17 11.00
C SER A 219 9.38 16.11 11.64
N GLY A 220 8.30 15.55 12.15
CA GLY A 220 7.23 16.29 12.84
C GLY A 220 6.71 15.53 14.07
N PHE A 221 5.93 16.20 14.90
CA PHE A 221 5.25 15.54 16.01
C PHE A 221 3.99 14.85 15.51
N GLY A 222 3.81 13.59 15.88
CA GLY A 222 2.64 12.79 15.53
C GLY A 222 2.44 11.66 16.52
N TYR A 223 1.32 10.95 16.39
CA TYR A 223 1.00 9.80 17.24
C TYR A 223 1.78 8.58 16.75
N MET A 224 2.67 8.04 17.58
CA MET A 224 3.57 6.94 17.26
C MET A 224 3.71 5.99 18.44
N ASP A 225 3.47 4.71 18.23
CA ASP A 225 3.61 3.66 19.25
C ASP A 225 2.89 4.01 20.58
N GLY A 226 1.69 4.60 20.50
CA GLY A 226 0.85 4.91 21.66
C GLY A 226 1.07 6.27 22.31
N GLU A 227 1.99 7.11 21.81
CA GLU A 227 2.29 8.43 22.35
C GLU A 227 2.54 9.48 21.26
N ILE A 228 2.51 10.75 21.62
CA ILE A 228 2.94 11.84 20.72
C ILE A 228 4.45 11.94 20.79
N ALA A 229 5.12 11.70 19.69
CA ALA A 229 6.56 11.76 19.56
C ALA A 229 6.98 12.48 18.27
N LYS A 230 8.20 13.05 18.27
CA LYS A 230 8.82 13.58 17.05
C LYS A 230 9.36 12.44 16.19
N GLY A 231 9.08 12.47 14.88
CA GLY A 231 9.57 11.44 13.98
C GLY A 231 8.97 11.51 12.59
N PHE A 232 8.94 10.37 11.96
CA PHE A 232 8.36 10.14 10.64
C PHE A 232 7.29 9.05 10.74
N GLN A 233 6.35 9.04 9.81
CA GLN A 233 5.46 7.91 9.54
C GLN A 233 5.95 7.19 8.28
N ALA A 234 5.83 5.87 8.25
CA ALA A 234 6.10 5.07 7.06
C ALA A 234 4.86 4.24 6.71
N ALA A 235 4.32 4.45 5.51
CA ALA A 235 3.29 3.58 4.96
C ALA A 235 3.97 2.38 4.30
N ILE A 236 3.75 1.20 4.85
CA ILE A 236 4.36 -0.06 4.40
C ILE A 236 3.28 -0.93 3.77
N THR A 237 3.59 -1.52 2.62
CA THR A 237 2.73 -2.49 1.93
C THR A 237 3.39 -3.86 1.90
N SER A 238 2.59 -4.93 1.90
CA SER A 238 3.09 -6.30 1.84
C SER A 238 2.17 -7.22 1.06
N LEU A 239 2.76 -8.27 0.46
CA LEU A 239 2.10 -9.43 -0.13
C LEU A 239 2.23 -10.61 0.82
N THR A 240 1.15 -11.35 1.06
CA THR A 240 1.14 -12.49 1.98
C THR A 240 0.57 -13.74 1.31
N GLY A 241 0.99 -14.90 1.82
CA GLY A 241 0.45 -16.20 1.45
C GLY A 241 1.21 -16.94 0.34
N GLY A 242 2.27 -16.35 -0.20
CA GLY A 242 3.17 -17.02 -1.14
C GLY A 242 4.18 -17.95 -0.46
N PRO A 243 5.08 -18.60 -1.23
CA PRO A 243 6.13 -19.51 -0.73
C PRO A 243 7.02 -18.90 0.35
N CYS A 244 7.32 -17.62 0.27
CA CYS A 244 8.11 -16.91 1.28
C CYS A 244 7.26 -16.39 2.46
N GLY A 245 5.97 -16.71 2.49
CA GLY A 245 5.03 -16.33 3.52
C GLY A 245 4.59 -14.88 3.46
N ARG A 246 5.50 -13.93 3.57
CA ARG A 246 5.24 -12.49 3.46
C ARG A 246 6.42 -11.78 2.83
N LEU A 247 6.13 -10.90 1.85
CA LEU A 247 7.09 -9.96 1.27
C LEU A 247 6.66 -8.53 1.56
N LEU A 248 7.59 -7.66 1.92
CA LEU A 248 7.37 -6.22 1.98
C LEU A 248 7.56 -5.65 0.58
N LEU A 249 6.55 -4.96 0.05
CA LEU A 249 6.56 -4.46 -1.33
C LEU A 249 7.09 -3.04 -1.42
N SER A 250 6.62 -2.16 -0.53
CA SER A 250 7.02 -0.75 -0.53
C SER A 250 7.02 -0.16 0.87
N SER A 251 7.80 0.90 1.05
CA SER A 251 7.76 1.80 2.18
C SER A 251 7.81 3.23 1.66
N GLN A 252 6.89 4.08 2.12
CA GLN A 252 6.88 5.50 1.79
C GLN A 252 6.91 6.30 3.09
N ARG A 253 7.88 7.24 3.17
CA ARG A 253 8.09 8.07 4.35
C ARG A 253 7.28 9.36 4.27
N TYR A 254 6.65 9.70 5.39
CA TYR A 254 5.89 10.92 5.61
C TYR A 254 6.37 11.64 6.88
N SER A 255 6.05 12.92 7.01
CA SER A 255 6.26 13.65 8.26
C SER A 255 5.41 13.06 9.40
N GLY A 256 5.85 13.23 10.64
CA GLY A 256 5.22 12.65 11.83
C GLY A 256 3.71 12.86 11.98
N PRO A 257 3.13 14.03 11.66
CA PRO A 257 1.70 14.28 11.78
C PRO A 257 0.84 13.60 10.70
N ALA A 258 1.43 12.99 9.67
CA ALA A 258 0.67 12.35 8.59
C ALA A 258 -0.27 11.27 9.11
N GLN A 259 -1.49 11.24 8.57
CA GLN A 259 -2.53 10.29 8.95
C GLN A 259 -2.62 9.15 7.95
N SER A 260 -3.06 7.99 8.43
CA SER A 260 -3.23 6.79 7.58
C SER A 260 -4.07 7.05 6.34
N ALA A 261 -5.17 7.80 6.48
CA ALA A 261 -6.07 8.10 5.39
C ALA A 261 -5.40 8.86 4.22
N GLU A 262 -4.49 9.76 4.53
CA GLU A 262 -3.76 10.58 3.55
C GLU A 262 -2.71 9.76 2.78
N CYS A 263 -2.17 8.73 3.42
CA CYS A 263 -1.08 7.93 2.87
C CYS A 263 -1.56 6.79 1.95
N LEU A 264 -2.84 6.40 2.01
CA LEU A 264 -3.33 5.15 1.42
C LEU A 264 -3.14 5.10 -0.10
N ARG A 265 -3.62 6.11 -0.81
CA ARG A 265 -3.64 6.11 -2.28
C ARG A 265 -2.24 5.99 -2.86
N ALA A 266 -1.31 6.78 -2.35
CA ALA A 266 0.08 6.73 -2.78
C ALA A 266 0.73 5.36 -2.44
N ALA A 267 0.46 4.80 -1.26
CA ALA A 267 0.97 3.49 -0.87
C ALA A 267 0.46 2.37 -1.79
N VAL A 268 -0.84 2.38 -2.14
CA VAL A 268 -1.44 1.39 -3.05
C VAL A 268 -0.90 1.55 -4.46
N GLN A 269 -0.80 2.78 -4.99
CA GLN A 269 -0.23 3.03 -6.32
C GLN A 269 1.23 2.58 -6.40
N LYS A 270 2.04 2.84 -5.36
CA LYS A 270 3.42 2.35 -5.30
C LYS A 270 3.49 0.83 -5.25
N MET A 271 2.59 0.20 -4.52
CA MET A 271 2.46 -1.25 -4.45
C MET A 271 2.14 -1.85 -5.83
N GLU A 272 1.18 -1.28 -6.57
CA GLU A 272 0.85 -1.70 -7.93
C GLU A 272 2.04 -1.55 -8.88
N GLN A 273 2.80 -0.44 -8.76
CA GLN A 273 4.02 -0.24 -9.53
C GLN A 273 5.07 -1.34 -9.26
N VAL A 274 5.28 -1.70 -7.99
CA VAL A 274 6.21 -2.77 -7.60
C VAL A 274 5.74 -4.13 -8.09
N LEU A 275 4.45 -4.42 -7.99
CA LEU A 275 3.87 -5.67 -8.50
C LEU A 275 3.84 -5.70 -10.03
N GLY A 276 3.78 -4.54 -10.69
CA GLY A 276 3.56 -4.40 -12.13
C GLY A 276 2.21 -4.92 -12.61
N LEU A 277 1.25 -4.99 -11.69
CA LEU A 277 -0.11 -5.43 -11.96
C LEU A 277 -1.07 -4.74 -10.99
N HIS A 278 -2.33 -4.76 -11.38
CA HIS A 278 -3.44 -4.24 -10.59
C HIS A 278 -4.70 -5.10 -10.80
N PRO A 279 -5.71 -5.04 -9.92
CA PRO A 279 -6.99 -5.70 -10.15
C PRO A 279 -7.74 -5.02 -11.30
N HIS A 280 -8.72 -5.73 -11.87
CA HIS A 280 -9.66 -5.13 -12.82
C HIS A 280 -10.41 -3.97 -12.13
N ARG A 281 -10.37 -2.78 -12.73
CA ARG A 281 -11.04 -1.58 -12.24
C ARG A 281 -12.55 -1.71 -12.41
N ARG A 282 -13.34 -1.35 -11.39
CA ARG A 282 -14.80 -1.46 -11.44
C ARG A 282 -15.42 -0.21 -12.07
N THR A 283 -15.32 -0.12 -13.38
CA THR A 283 -15.87 1.01 -14.16
C THR A 283 -17.39 1.11 -14.03
N GLU A 284 -18.09 -0.01 -13.87
CA GLU A 284 -19.55 -0.08 -13.70
C GLU A 284 -20.00 0.69 -12.44
N GLN A 285 -19.18 0.67 -11.39
CA GLN A 285 -19.48 1.40 -10.14
C GLN A 285 -19.44 2.92 -10.38
N VAL A 286 -18.47 3.40 -11.13
CA VAL A 286 -18.35 4.82 -11.49
C VAL A 286 -19.47 5.22 -12.44
N GLN A 287 -19.81 4.38 -13.41
CA GLN A 287 -20.95 4.61 -14.32
C GLN A 287 -22.27 4.71 -13.55
N GLN A 288 -22.51 3.86 -12.57
CA GLN A 288 -23.69 3.92 -11.71
C GLN A 288 -23.75 5.23 -10.89
N ARG A 289 -22.60 5.70 -10.39
CA ARG A 289 -22.52 7.01 -9.71
C ARG A 289 -22.86 8.15 -10.66
N LEU A 290 -22.30 8.13 -11.89
CA LEU A 290 -22.61 9.12 -12.92
C LEU A 290 -24.11 9.16 -13.25
N GLN A 291 -24.73 7.99 -13.45
CA GLN A 291 -26.17 7.90 -13.69
C GLN A 291 -26.99 8.47 -12.52
N THR A 292 -26.60 8.16 -11.28
CA THR A 292 -27.26 8.68 -10.09
C THR A 292 -27.12 10.20 -9.98
N LEU A 293 -25.92 10.72 -10.26
CA LEU A 293 -25.64 12.15 -10.25
C LEU A 293 -26.45 12.87 -11.31
N ALA A 294 -26.46 12.37 -12.55
CA ALA A 294 -27.25 12.93 -13.65
C ALA A 294 -28.76 13.00 -13.30
N ALA A 295 -29.32 11.90 -12.79
CA ALA A 295 -30.72 11.86 -12.36
C ALA A 295 -31.03 12.88 -11.24
N ASN A 296 -30.11 13.12 -10.33
CA ASN A 296 -30.25 14.14 -9.30
C ASN A 296 -30.15 15.55 -9.86
N GLN A 297 -29.25 15.80 -10.82
CA GLN A 297 -29.13 17.08 -11.53
C GLN A 297 -30.41 17.40 -12.31
N ASP A 298 -30.99 16.43 -13.04
CA ASP A 298 -32.25 16.59 -13.76
C ASP A 298 -33.39 16.98 -12.83
N ARG A 299 -33.52 16.33 -11.66
CA ARG A 299 -34.51 16.65 -10.64
C ARG A 299 -34.31 18.06 -10.07
N LEU A 300 -33.07 18.45 -9.83
CA LEU A 300 -32.72 19.76 -9.32
C LEU A 300 -33.02 20.84 -10.37
N GLN A 301 -32.69 20.58 -11.64
CA GLN A 301 -33.01 21.50 -12.74
C GLN A 301 -34.51 21.71 -12.87
N ALA A 302 -35.32 20.64 -12.84
CA ALA A 302 -36.77 20.74 -12.86
C ALA A 302 -37.31 21.56 -11.66
N SER A 303 -36.70 21.41 -10.49
CA SER A 303 -37.03 22.18 -9.29
C SER A 303 -36.66 23.65 -9.43
N LEU A 304 -35.51 23.96 -10.05
CA LEU A 304 -35.08 25.31 -10.39
C LEU A 304 -36.07 26.00 -11.34
N ASP A 305 -36.48 25.32 -12.41
CA ASP A 305 -37.40 25.85 -13.39
C ASP A 305 -38.76 26.19 -12.75
N ALA A 306 -39.27 25.33 -11.89
CA ALA A 306 -40.50 25.57 -11.13
C ALA A 306 -40.36 26.74 -10.16
N GLU A 307 -39.22 26.88 -9.48
CA GLU A 307 -39.00 27.98 -8.54
C GLU A 307 -38.75 29.33 -9.27
N TYR A 308 -38.18 29.32 -10.47
CA TYR A 308 -38.09 30.51 -11.32
C TYR A 308 -39.47 30.98 -11.79
N ALA A 309 -40.37 30.06 -12.17
CA ALA A 309 -41.75 30.39 -12.47
C ALA A 309 -42.43 31.04 -11.26
N ARG A 310 -42.28 30.44 -10.07
CA ARG A 310 -42.79 31.01 -8.83
C ARG A 310 -42.20 32.36 -8.48
N GLN A 311 -40.93 32.58 -8.74
CA GLN A 311 -40.30 33.90 -8.54
C GLN A 311 -40.94 34.97 -9.39
N ARG A 312 -41.27 34.66 -10.66
CA ARG A 312 -42.01 35.59 -11.56
C ARG A 312 -43.37 35.93 -11.02
N ASP A 313 -44.16 34.92 -10.62
CA ASP A 313 -45.48 35.11 -10.04
C ASP A 313 -45.45 35.98 -8.76
N LEU A 314 -44.47 35.74 -7.88
CA LEU A 314 -44.26 36.51 -6.66
C LEU A 314 -43.82 37.97 -6.96
N PHE A 315 -43.01 38.15 -7.99
CA PHE A 315 -42.63 39.50 -8.44
C PHE A 315 -43.84 40.29 -8.92
N ASP A 316 -44.70 39.68 -9.75
CA ASP A 316 -45.95 40.30 -10.24
C ASP A 316 -46.91 40.57 -9.08
N ALA A 317 -47.08 39.65 -8.15
CA ALA A 317 -47.86 39.83 -6.94
C ALA A 317 -47.33 40.99 -6.06
N LEU A 318 -46.01 41.14 -5.94
CA LEU A 318 -45.40 42.25 -5.23
C LEU A 318 -45.66 43.58 -5.91
N GLN A 319 -45.57 43.65 -7.26
CA GLN A 319 -45.89 44.85 -8.04
C GLN A 319 -47.38 45.22 -7.89
N ALA A 320 -48.29 44.26 -7.97
CA ALA A 320 -49.70 44.44 -7.72
C ALA A 320 -49.98 45.00 -6.31
N ALA A 321 -49.35 44.42 -5.29
CA ALA A 321 -49.48 44.87 -3.90
C ALA A 321 -48.91 46.28 -3.67
N ARG A 322 -47.85 46.65 -4.39
CA ARG A 322 -47.29 48.03 -4.38
C ARG A 322 -48.28 49.02 -4.99
N ARG A 323 -48.87 48.70 -6.15
CA ARG A 323 -49.89 49.50 -6.80
C ARG A 323 -51.13 49.67 -5.93
N GLU A 324 -51.61 48.55 -5.32
CA GLU A 324 -52.77 48.63 -4.41
C GLU A 324 -52.44 49.51 -3.20
N LYS A 325 -51.25 49.38 -2.58
CA LYS A 325 -50.86 50.27 -1.47
C LYS A 325 -50.89 51.76 -1.87
N ALA A 326 -50.29 52.08 -3.04
CA ALA A 326 -50.27 53.47 -3.53
C ALA A 326 -51.71 54.02 -3.74
N LEU A 327 -52.60 53.24 -4.35
CA LEU A 327 -54.00 53.58 -4.52
C LEU A 327 -54.69 53.83 -3.17
N ARG A 328 -54.48 52.96 -2.17
CA ARG A 328 -55.07 53.12 -0.83
C ARG A 328 -54.46 54.26 -0.04
N GLN A 329 -53.20 54.61 -0.28
CA GLN A 329 -52.61 55.81 0.29
C GLN A 329 -53.26 57.12 -0.29
N ALA A 330 -53.44 57.17 -1.59
CA ALA A 330 -54.17 58.33 -2.23
C ALA A 330 -55.62 58.45 -1.71
N GLU A 331 -56.30 57.28 -1.47
CA GLU A 331 -57.64 57.28 -0.85
C GLU A 331 -57.61 57.89 0.57
N VAL A 332 -56.56 57.59 1.40
CA VAL A 332 -56.38 58.20 2.73
C VAL A 332 -56.12 59.68 2.63
N GLU A 333 -55.31 60.15 1.68
CA GLU A 333 -55.01 61.54 1.46
C GLU A 333 -56.31 62.34 1.08
N GLN A 334 -57.09 61.75 0.17
CA GLN A 334 -58.37 62.32 -0.21
C GLN A 334 -59.34 62.49 0.98
N TRP A 335 -59.54 61.40 1.76
CA TRP A 335 -60.43 61.45 2.93
C TRP A 335 -59.87 62.29 4.05
N THR A 336 -58.58 62.49 4.15
CA THR A 336 -57.94 63.40 5.11
C THR A 336 -58.25 64.86 4.72
N ALA A 337 -58.03 65.20 3.46
CA ALA A 337 -58.34 66.54 2.94
C ALA A 337 -59.83 66.87 3.10
N GLU A 338 -60.74 65.95 2.74
CA GLU A 338 -62.19 66.15 2.89
C GLU A 338 -62.62 66.30 4.35
N SER A 339 -62.05 65.49 5.26
CA SER A 339 -62.32 65.58 6.70
C SER A 339 -61.87 66.92 7.28
N GLN A 340 -60.69 67.38 6.85
CA GLN A 340 -60.17 68.70 7.25
C GLN A 340 -61.07 69.87 6.73
N ALA A 341 -61.44 69.81 5.45
CA ALA A 341 -62.26 70.84 4.86
C ALA A 341 -63.66 70.96 5.49
N ARG A 342 -64.19 69.85 5.99
CA ARG A 342 -65.51 69.78 6.65
C ARG A 342 -65.45 69.82 8.17
N GLY A 343 -64.28 69.93 8.80
CA GLY A 343 -64.09 69.94 10.25
C GLY A 343 -64.52 68.66 10.96
N TRP A 344 -64.50 67.51 10.27
CA TRP A 344 -64.90 66.20 10.85
C TRP A 344 -63.86 65.63 11.80
N VAL A 345 -64.32 65.25 12.96
CA VAL A 345 -63.49 64.52 13.90
C VAL A 345 -63.44 63.04 13.50
N GLU A 346 -62.25 62.47 13.45
CA GLU A 346 -62.11 61.07 13.13
C GLU A 346 -62.72 60.15 14.24
N ARG A 347 -63.69 59.33 13.83
CA ARG A 347 -64.36 58.38 14.72
C ARG A 347 -64.01 56.94 14.33
N PRO A 348 -64.06 56.01 15.27
CA PRO A 348 -64.03 54.61 14.93
C PRO A 348 -65.03 54.28 13.82
N HIS A 349 -64.68 53.53 12.79
CA HIS A 349 -65.46 53.21 11.60
C HIS A 349 -65.76 54.37 10.62
N SER A 350 -65.18 55.56 10.82
CA SER A 350 -65.24 56.60 9.82
C SER A 350 -64.61 56.17 8.49
N LYS A 351 -64.98 56.80 7.38
CA LYS A 351 -64.41 56.56 6.04
C LYS A 351 -62.87 56.64 6.08
N LEU A 352 -62.32 57.64 6.78
CA LEU A 352 -60.88 57.82 6.98
C LEU A 352 -60.30 56.70 7.76
N ALA A 353 -60.91 56.27 8.88
CA ALA A 353 -60.42 55.11 9.68
C ALA A 353 -60.43 53.80 8.86
N GLN A 354 -61.50 53.62 8.05
CA GLN A 354 -61.52 52.42 7.16
C GLN A 354 -60.47 52.50 6.04
N ALA A 355 -60.24 53.68 5.45
CA ALA A 355 -59.17 53.84 4.45
C ALA A 355 -57.80 53.58 5.05
N ARG A 356 -57.50 54.05 6.26
CA ARG A 356 -56.26 53.74 6.98
C ARG A 356 -56.09 52.22 7.24
N GLN A 357 -57.19 51.55 7.63
CA GLN A 357 -57.13 50.07 7.80
C GLN A 357 -56.83 49.32 6.48
N ARG A 358 -57.35 49.84 5.33
CA ARG A 358 -57.04 49.27 4.01
C ARG A 358 -55.59 49.46 3.65
N VAL A 359 -54.96 50.58 3.97
CA VAL A 359 -53.53 50.83 3.79
C VAL A 359 -52.70 49.82 4.62
N VAL A 360 -53.05 49.64 5.90
CA VAL A 360 -52.35 48.64 6.77
C VAL A 360 -52.45 47.22 6.21
N ARG A 361 -53.62 46.84 5.66
CA ARG A 361 -53.81 45.53 5.02
C ARG A 361 -52.96 45.40 3.75
N ALA A 362 -52.94 46.47 2.90
CA ALA A 362 -52.11 46.49 1.70
C ALA A 362 -50.59 46.45 2.03
N GLN A 363 -50.15 47.18 3.07
CA GLN A 363 -48.79 47.08 3.59
C GLN A 363 -48.42 45.68 4.04
N LYS A 364 -49.30 44.99 4.77
CA LYS A 364 -49.08 43.61 5.20
C LYS A 364 -48.94 42.67 3.99
N ARG A 365 -49.79 42.82 2.94
CA ARG A 365 -49.66 42.02 1.70
C ARG A 365 -48.36 42.29 0.98
N GLN A 366 -47.96 43.56 0.81
CA GLN A 366 -46.69 43.93 0.21
C GLN A 366 -45.50 43.34 0.97
N ALA A 367 -45.49 43.46 2.30
CA ALA A 367 -44.45 42.92 3.16
C ALA A 367 -44.36 41.40 3.08
N ARG A 368 -45.51 40.70 2.99
CA ARG A 368 -45.57 39.27 2.80
C ARG A 368 -44.97 38.83 1.47
N ALA A 369 -45.46 39.40 0.37
CA ALA A 369 -44.94 39.11 -0.98
C ALA A 369 -43.44 39.40 -1.10
N GLY A 370 -42.96 40.48 -0.49
CA GLY A 370 -41.52 40.79 -0.47
C GLY A 370 -40.68 39.82 0.35
N ARG A 371 -41.20 39.26 1.45
CA ARG A 371 -40.51 38.20 2.20
C ARG A 371 -40.46 36.90 1.41
N GLU A 372 -41.57 36.50 0.80
CA GLU A 372 -41.67 35.27 0.01
C GLU A 372 -40.72 35.35 -1.21
N LEU A 373 -40.68 36.48 -1.92
CA LEU A 373 -39.77 36.71 -3.05
C LEU A 373 -38.29 36.60 -2.64
N ARG A 374 -37.90 37.18 -1.51
CA ARG A 374 -36.52 37.05 -0.99
C ARG A 374 -36.17 35.61 -0.59
N ALA A 375 -37.13 34.90 0.01
CA ALA A 375 -36.91 33.48 0.39
C ALA A 375 -36.75 32.60 -0.85
N THR A 376 -37.53 32.83 -1.91
CA THR A 376 -37.41 32.16 -3.21
C THR A 376 -36.06 32.45 -3.86
N ALA A 377 -35.65 33.73 -3.93
CA ALA A 377 -34.35 34.11 -4.46
C ALA A 377 -33.19 33.41 -3.73
N ALA A 378 -33.22 33.34 -2.40
CA ALA A 378 -32.22 32.68 -1.61
C ALA A 378 -32.19 31.13 -1.81
N ARG A 379 -33.34 30.49 -2.15
CA ARG A 379 -33.36 29.08 -2.53
C ARG A 379 -32.76 28.87 -3.91
N LEU A 380 -33.12 29.70 -4.89
CA LEU A 380 -32.56 29.63 -6.24
C LEU A 380 -31.04 29.71 -6.22
N THR A 381 -30.46 30.70 -5.54
CA THR A 381 -29.00 30.84 -5.44
C THR A 381 -28.33 29.59 -4.85
N ARG A 382 -28.93 28.98 -3.81
CA ARG A 382 -28.40 27.74 -3.24
C ARG A 382 -28.47 26.57 -4.22
N TRP A 383 -29.58 26.41 -4.91
CA TRP A 383 -29.78 25.32 -5.86
C TRP A 383 -28.91 25.46 -7.11
N GLU A 384 -28.72 26.69 -7.61
CA GLU A 384 -27.78 27.00 -8.70
C GLU A 384 -26.34 26.61 -8.32
N HIS A 385 -25.95 26.95 -7.10
CA HIS A 385 -24.62 26.55 -6.57
C HIS A 385 -24.48 25.04 -6.50
N THR A 386 -25.49 24.34 -5.96
CA THR A 386 -25.47 22.86 -5.88
C THR A 386 -25.44 22.23 -7.28
N LEU A 387 -26.15 22.81 -8.27
CA LEU A 387 -26.10 22.31 -9.64
C LEU A 387 -24.71 22.50 -10.27
N ALA A 388 -24.09 23.65 -10.05
CA ALA A 388 -22.74 23.92 -10.54
C ALA A 388 -21.71 23.01 -9.91
N GLU A 389 -21.78 22.75 -8.60
CA GLU A 389 -20.94 21.77 -7.92
C GLU A 389 -21.14 20.36 -8.49
N GLY A 390 -22.40 19.98 -8.75
CA GLY A 390 -22.71 18.69 -9.38
C GLY A 390 -22.13 18.55 -10.78
N GLN A 391 -22.10 19.60 -11.59
CA GLN A 391 -21.48 19.60 -12.93
C GLN A 391 -19.96 19.42 -12.84
N VAL A 392 -19.28 20.06 -11.90
CA VAL A 392 -17.85 19.88 -11.66
C VAL A 392 -17.57 18.42 -11.24
N GLN A 393 -18.38 17.88 -10.33
CA GLN A 393 -18.25 16.49 -9.89
C GLN A 393 -18.49 15.51 -11.04
N GLN A 394 -19.43 15.79 -11.93
CA GLN A 394 -19.69 14.97 -13.12
C GLN A 394 -18.47 14.92 -14.04
N THR A 395 -17.84 16.06 -14.31
CA THR A 395 -16.62 16.13 -15.12
C THR A 395 -15.50 15.31 -14.49
N GLN A 396 -15.26 15.45 -13.19
CA GLN A 396 -14.25 14.68 -12.47
C GLN A 396 -14.50 13.17 -12.52
N LEU A 397 -15.76 12.75 -12.42
CA LEU A 397 -16.11 11.33 -12.52
C LEU A 397 -15.95 10.78 -13.94
N LEU A 398 -16.19 11.60 -14.98
CA LEU A 398 -15.95 11.21 -16.37
C LEU A 398 -14.45 11.02 -16.65
N ASP A 399 -13.63 11.96 -16.18
CA ASP A 399 -12.17 11.85 -16.30
C ASP A 399 -11.65 10.60 -15.55
N TRP A 400 -12.19 10.36 -14.36
CA TRP A 400 -11.86 9.18 -13.57
C TRP A 400 -12.27 7.88 -14.27
N LEU A 401 -13.47 7.82 -14.83
CA LEU A 401 -13.95 6.68 -15.60
C LEU A 401 -13.02 6.38 -16.79
N ALA A 402 -12.67 7.42 -17.56
CA ALA A 402 -11.77 7.27 -18.70
C ALA A 402 -10.39 6.74 -18.30
N GLN A 403 -9.87 7.19 -17.16
CA GLN A 403 -8.61 6.66 -16.60
C GLN A 403 -8.74 5.17 -16.28
N LEU A 404 -9.78 4.75 -15.55
CA LEU A 404 -9.99 3.34 -15.17
C LEU A 404 -10.21 2.45 -16.39
N GLU A 405 -10.93 2.91 -17.41
CA GLU A 405 -11.10 2.19 -18.68
C GLU A 405 -9.78 2.02 -19.42
N SER A 406 -8.93 3.04 -19.44
CA SER A 406 -7.59 2.98 -20.00
C SER A 406 -6.69 1.98 -19.27
N GLU A 407 -6.74 1.94 -17.95
CA GLU A 407 -6.00 0.97 -17.14
C GLU A 407 -6.48 -0.46 -17.42
N ASN A 408 -7.80 -0.69 -17.49
CA ASN A 408 -8.37 -2.00 -17.84
C ASN A 408 -7.98 -2.47 -19.24
N ALA A 409 -7.84 -1.56 -20.20
CA ALA A 409 -7.47 -1.90 -21.57
C ALA A 409 -6.05 -2.51 -21.68
N THR A 410 -5.20 -2.26 -20.68
CA THR A 410 -3.84 -2.82 -20.61
C THR A 410 -3.77 -4.16 -19.88
N LEU A 411 -4.88 -4.60 -19.27
CA LEU A 411 -4.92 -5.77 -18.40
C LEU A 411 -5.18 -7.04 -19.22
N LEU A 412 -4.22 -7.94 -19.30
CA LEU A 412 -4.40 -9.22 -20.00
C LEU A 412 -5.14 -10.26 -19.15
N HIS A 413 -4.81 -10.35 -17.88
CA HIS A 413 -5.34 -11.34 -16.95
C HIS A 413 -5.66 -10.68 -15.61
N PRO A 414 -6.94 -10.42 -15.32
CA PRO A 414 -7.32 -9.85 -14.05
C PRO A 414 -7.08 -10.84 -12.91
N LEU A 415 -6.27 -10.45 -11.93
CA LEU A 415 -6.10 -11.20 -10.70
C LEU A 415 -6.99 -10.59 -9.61
N THR A 416 -7.57 -11.45 -8.79
CA THR A 416 -8.29 -10.98 -7.60
C THR A 416 -7.28 -10.48 -6.57
N CYS A 417 -7.35 -9.20 -6.25
CA CYS A 417 -6.53 -8.57 -5.22
C CYS A 417 -7.39 -8.24 -3.98
N VAL A 418 -7.03 -8.83 -2.87
CA VAL A 418 -7.63 -8.56 -1.56
C VAL A 418 -6.75 -7.56 -0.84
N LEU A 419 -7.28 -6.39 -0.50
CA LEU A 419 -6.58 -5.40 0.30
C LEU A 419 -7.14 -5.36 1.72
N ARG A 420 -6.27 -5.54 2.71
CA ARG A 420 -6.62 -5.44 4.12
C ARG A 420 -5.97 -4.20 4.72
N VAL A 421 -6.79 -3.32 5.25
CA VAL A 421 -6.35 -2.08 5.88
C VAL A 421 -6.98 -1.92 7.26
N ASP A 422 -6.35 -1.12 8.08
CA ASP A 422 -6.85 -0.79 9.41
C ASP A 422 -7.92 0.34 9.35
N ALA A 423 -8.58 0.59 10.48
CA ALA A 423 -9.60 1.64 10.62
C ALA A 423 -9.08 3.04 10.24
N GLY A 424 -7.82 3.35 10.46
CA GLY A 424 -7.24 4.64 10.14
C GLY A 424 -7.23 4.97 8.64
N PHE A 425 -7.27 3.97 7.79
CA PHE A 425 -7.32 4.12 6.33
C PHE A 425 -8.74 4.15 5.75
N SER A 426 -9.76 3.70 6.48
CA SER A 426 -11.10 3.42 5.97
C SER A 426 -12.05 4.62 6.04
N THR A 427 -11.60 5.79 5.57
CA THR A 427 -12.50 6.91 5.30
C THR A 427 -13.42 6.59 4.12
N ASP A 428 -14.54 7.29 4.02
CA ASP A 428 -15.53 7.08 2.96
C ASP A 428 -14.93 7.28 1.56
N ASP A 429 -14.09 8.30 1.39
CA ASP A 429 -13.37 8.57 0.15
C ASP A 429 -12.39 7.45 -0.22
N ASN A 430 -11.66 6.94 0.77
CA ASN A 430 -10.72 5.85 0.55
C ASN A 430 -11.44 4.53 0.25
N LEU A 431 -12.54 4.24 0.94
CA LEU A 431 -13.37 3.07 0.64
C LEU A 431 -13.95 3.14 -0.76
N THR A 432 -14.51 4.29 -1.13
CA THR A 432 -15.04 4.54 -2.47
C THR A 432 -13.95 4.30 -3.53
N TRP A 433 -12.79 4.92 -3.33
CA TRP A 433 -11.66 4.78 -4.24
C TRP A 433 -11.15 3.34 -4.36
N LEU A 434 -10.95 2.63 -3.24
CA LEU A 434 -10.49 1.24 -3.25
C LEU A 434 -11.47 0.30 -3.97
N ILE A 435 -12.77 0.53 -3.79
CA ILE A 435 -13.82 -0.24 -4.46
C ILE A 435 -13.74 -0.03 -5.98
N GLU A 436 -13.65 1.23 -6.41
CA GLU A 436 -13.54 1.59 -7.82
C GLU A 436 -12.24 1.09 -8.46
N MET A 437 -11.14 1.09 -7.68
CA MET A 437 -9.85 0.51 -8.08
C MET A 437 -9.88 -1.03 -8.19
N GLY A 438 -10.99 -1.69 -7.87
CA GLY A 438 -11.18 -3.12 -8.10
C GLY A 438 -10.77 -4.04 -6.95
N TYR A 439 -10.37 -3.51 -5.82
CA TYR A 439 -9.97 -4.33 -4.68
C TYR A 439 -11.15 -5.01 -3.98
N VAL A 440 -10.94 -6.24 -3.55
CA VAL A 440 -11.73 -6.84 -2.47
C VAL A 440 -11.20 -6.25 -1.16
N VAL A 441 -12.05 -5.51 -0.44
CA VAL A 441 -11.63 -4.72 0.71
C VAL A 441 -12.04 -5.40 2.01
N TYR A 442 -11.09 -5.59 2.92
CA TYR A 442 -11.33 -5.95 4.31
C TYR A 442 -10.80 -4.83 5.21
N THR A 443 -11.67 -4.27 6.04
CA THR A 443 -11.27 -3.20 6.95
C THR A 443 -12.12 -3.16 8.22
N LYS A 444 -11.84 -2.20 9.09
CA LYS A 444 -12.70 -1.81 10.22
C LYS A 444 -13.39 -0.49 9.92
N ALA A 445 -14.54 -0.27 10.50
CA ALA A 445 -15.20 1.04 10.48
C ALA A 445 -14.27 2.12 11.07
N HIS A 446 -14.14 3.24 10.35
CA HIS A 446 -13.23 4.34 10.68
C HIS A 446 -13.50 4.93 12.07
N ASN A 447 -14.76 5.05 12.46
CA ASN A 447 -15.15 5.65 13.74
C ASN A 447 -16.13 4.78 14.55
N GLY A 448 -16.16 5.03 15.85
CA GLY A 448 -17.05 4.31 16.78
C GLY A 448 -18.54 4.65 16.59
N GLN A 449 -18.88 5.74 15.90
CA GLN A 449 -20.28 6.14 15.68
C GLN A 449 -20.99 5.16 14.75
N THR A 450 -20.28 4.67 13.70
CA THR A 450 -20.80 3.62 12.81
C THR A 450 -21.12 2.36 13.61
N THR A 451 -20.19 1.90 14.43
CA THR A 451 -20.41 0.73 15.31
C THR A 451 -21.57 0.95 16.27
N ALA A 452 -21.64 2.13 16.90
CA ALA A 452 -22.75 2.47 17.81
C ALA A 452 -24.10 2.56 17.08
N LYS A 453 -24.13 3.05 15.83
CA LYS A 453 -25.33 3.05 14.98
C LYS A 453 -25.79 1.64 14.70
N LEU A 454 -24.90 0.76 14.27
CA LEU A 454 -25.21 -0.64 13.98
C LEU A 454 -25.66 -1.40 15.24
N CYS A 455 -25.02 -1.19 16.38
CA CYS A 455 -25.48 -1.77 17.65
C CYS A 455 -26.93 -1.39 18.00
N ARG A 456 -27.33 -0.12 17.76
CA ARG A 456 -28.69 0.35 18.03
C ARG A 456 -29.75 -0.24 17.07
N GLN A 457 -29.35 -0.69 15.91
CA GLN A 457 -30.23 -1.31 14.92
C GLN A 457 -30.48 -2.80 15.20
N LEU A 458 -29.70 -3.42 16.10
CA LEU A 458 -29.88 -4.82 16.42
C LEU A 458 -31.21 -5.06 17.17
N PRO A 459 -31.96 -6.08 16.77
CA PRO A 459 -33.10 -6.54 17.58
C PRO A 459 -32.60 -7.14 18.90
N ALA A 460 -33.40 -7.02 19.94
CA ALA A 460 -33.08 -7.57 21.27
C ALA A 460 -32.84 -9.11 21.27
N THR A 461 -33.38 -9.80 20.28
CA THR A 461 -33.32 -11.27 20.12
C THR A 461 -32.19 -11.72 19.19
N VAL A 462 -31.24 -10.83 18.85
CA VAL A 462 -30.16 -11.17 17.91
C VAL A 462 -29.29 -12.31 18.44
N THR A 463 -29.00 -13.28 17.58
CA THR A 463 -28.09 -14.39 17.90
C THR A 463 -26.65 -14.02 17.60
N TRP A 464 -25.79 -14.10 18.60
CA TRP A 464 -24.36 -13.88 18.48
C TRP A 464 -23.65 -15.21 18.23
N HIS A 465 -22.80 -15.25 17.20
CA HIS A 465 -22.03 -16.42 16.80
C HIS A 465 -20.59 -16.29 17.27
N ARG A 466 -20.05 -17.32 17.90
CA ARG A 466 -18.66 -17.34 18.36
C ARG A 466 -17.70 -17.36 17.16
N VAL A 467 -16.81 -16.37 17.07
CA VAL A 467 -15.81 -16.21 15.99
C VAL A 467 -14.37 -16.30 16.50
N GLY A 468 -14.15 -16.11 17.79
CA GLY A 468 -12.83 -16.16 18.42
C GLY A 468 -12.87 -16.68 19.85
N ARG A 469 -11.72 -16.68 20.54
CA ARG A 469 -11.62 -17.15 21.93
C ARG A 469 -12.52 -16.32 22.86
N ASN A 470 -12.52 -15.00 22.70
CA ASN A 470 -13.26 -14.02 23.47
C ASN A 470 -14.12 -13.11 22.59
N ALA A 471 -14.45 -13.55 21.36
CA ALA A 471 -15.13 -12.74 20.37
C ALA A 471 -16.36 -13.45 19.82
N GLU A 472 -17.46 -12.71 19.70
CA GLU A 472 -18.71 -13.12 19.07
C GLU A 472 -19.10 -12.08 18.01
N ALA A 473 -19.82 -12.49 16.98
CA ALA A 473 -20.17 -11.62 15.88
C ALA A 473 -21.59 -11.84 15.35
N VAL A 474 -22.11 -10.79 14.71
CA VAL A 474 -23.37 -10.79 13.96
C VAL A 474 -23.11 -10.22 12.58
N TYR A 475 -23.64 -10.88 11.55
CA TYR A 475 -23.58 -10.41 10.18
C TYR A 475 -24.73 -9.44 9.88
N LEU A 476 -24.41 -8.32 9.26
CA LEU A 476 -25.34 -7.27 8.86
C LEU A 476 -25.10 -6.98 7.37
N PRO A 477 -25.96 -7.48 6.47
CA PRO A 477 -25.79 -7.28 5.03
C PRO A 477 -26.12 -5.86 4.60
N HIS A 478 -25.53 -5.43 3.49
CA HIS A 478 -25.89 -4.22 2.74
C HIS A 478 -25.95 -2.94 3.59
N GLN A 479 -24.89 -2.67 4.34
CA GLN A 479 -24.82 -1.49 5.18
C GLN A 479 -24.27 -0.30 4.43
N ARG A 480 -25.04 0.79 4.40
CA ARG A 480 -24.55 2.09 3.92
C ARG A 480 -23.75 2.76 5.03
N ILE A 481 -22.44 2.91 4.80
CA ILE A 481 -21.50 3.47 5.77
C ILE A 481 -21.19 4.91 5.39
N ALA A 482 -21.60 5.83 6.24
CA ALA A 482 -21.42 7.28 6.10
C ALA A 482 -21.73 7.77 4.66
N GLU A 483 -20.79 8.42 3.97
CA GLU A 483 -20.99 8.97 2.62
C GLU A 483 -20.49 8.03 1.51
N CYS A 484 -20.00 6.83 1.83
CA CYS A 484 -19.62 5.85 0.82
C CYS A 484 -20.83 5.49 -0.05
N PRO A 485 -20.76 5.64 -1.39
CA PRO A 485 -21.89 5.40 -2.27
C PRO A 485 -22.24 3.93 -2.48
N TYR A 486 -21.42 3.03 -1.92
CA TYR A 486 -21.57 1.59 -2.08
C TYR A 486 -22.05 0.93 -0.79
N ASP A 487 -22.88 -0.11 -0.93
CA ASP A 487 -23.29 -0.92 0.20
C ASP A 487 -22.17 -1.89 0.57
N LEU A 488 -21.78 -1.89 1.84
CA LEU A 488 -20.76 -2.79 2.37
C LEU A 488 -21.41 -3.87 3.24
N GLU A 489 -20.80 -5.03 3.24
CA GLU A 489 -21.13 -6.08 4.20
C GLU A 489 -20.46 -5.77 5.54
N ALA A 490 -21.20 -5.89 6.63
CA ALA A 490 -20.69 -5.59 7.96
C ALA A 490 -20.74 -6.80 8.88
N LEU A 491 -19.68 -7.02 9.61
CA LEU A 491 -19.59 -7.98 10.70
C LEU A 491 -19.42 -7.20 12.00
N LEU A 492 -20.49 -7.07 12.77
CA LEU A 492 -20.44 -6.46 14.08
C LEU A 492 -19.88 -7.48 15.08
N VAL A 493 -18.74 -7.15 15.67
CA VAL A 493 -18.02 -8.02 16.61
C VAL A 493 -18.08 -7.43 18.00
N ARG A 494 -18.33 -8.27 19.00
CA ARG A 494 -18.18 -7.93 20.42
C ARG A 494 -17.12 -8.80 21.07
N TYR A 495 -16.27 -8.18 21.87
CA TYR A 495 -15.25 -8.85 22.66
C TYR A 495 -15.63 -8.87 24.12
N HIS A 496 -15.49 -10.01 24.75
CA HIS A 496 -15.62 -10.13 26.20
C HIS A 496 -14.38 -9.51 26.87
N VAL A 497 -14.59 -8.48 27.65
CA VAL A 497 -13.56 -7.80 28.45
C VAL A 497 -14.00 -7.75 29.92
N PRO A 498 -13.10 -7.60 30.90
CA PRO A 498 -13.47 -7.61 32.32
C PRO A 498 -14.57 -6.61 32.70
N THR A 499 -14.68 -5.51 31.95
CA THR A 499 -15.66 -4.43 32.18
C THR A 499 -16.95 -4.58 31.37
N GLY A 500 -17.14 -5.71 30.65
CA GLY A 500 -18.34 -5.94 29.83
C GLY A 500 -18.01 -6.32 28.39
N TYR A 501 -18.52 -5.56 27.43
CA TYR A 501 -18.30 -5.82 25.99
C TYR A 501 -17.68 -4.62 25.30
N LEU A 502 -16.65 -4.88 24.50
CA LEU A 502 -16.09 -3.92 23.54
C LEU A 502 -16.60 -4.28 22.15
N TYR A 503 -17.14 -3.30 21.44
CA TYR A 503 -17.69 -3.49 20.10
C TYR A 503 -16.78 -2.92 19.01
N THR A 504 -16.72 -3.62 17.89
CA THR A 504 -16.07 -3.15 16.66
C THR A 504 -16.85 -3.65 15.44
N THR A 505 -16.70 -2.99 14.30
CA THR A 505 -17.33 -3.40 13.05
C THR A 505 -16.26 -3.69 12.02
N LEU A 506 -16.24 -4.90 11.49
CA LEU A 506 -15.46 -5.23 10.31
C LEU A 506 -16.32 -4.99 9.09
N LEU A 507 -15.73 -4.44 8.04
CA LEU A 507 -16.36 -4.12 6.77
C LEU A 507 -15.72 -4.93 5.65
N TYR A 508 -16.54 -5.34 4.70
CA TYR A 508 -16.15 -6.09 3.52
C TYR A 508 -16.84 -5.54 2.28
N TYR A 509 -16.09 -5.49 1.19
CA TYR A 509 -16.62 -5.29 -0.15
C TYR A 509 -15.90 -6.20 -1.15
N GLY A 510 -16.63 -6.89 -2.01
CA GLY A 510 -16.06 -7.74 -3.04
C GLY A 510 -17.12 -8.26 -4.01
N ASP A 511 -16.68 -8.81 -5.14
CA ASP A 511 -17.55 -9.35 -6.20
C ASP A 511 -18.20 -10.69 -5.78
N ARG A 512 -17.68 -11.30 -4.74
CA ARG A 512 -18.24 -12.50 -4.12
C ARG A 512 -18.84 -12.14 -2.76
N PRO A 513 -19.87 -12.88 -2.31
CA PRO A 513 -20.36 -12.71 -0.96
C PRO A 513 -19.23 -12.95 0.05
N PRO A 514 -19.31 -12.34 1.24
CA PRO A 514 -18.32 -12.59 2.29
C PRO A 514 -18.25 -14.08 2.64
N PRO A 515 -17.17 -14.54 3.27
CA PRO A 515 -17.04 -15.93 3.69
C PRO A 515 -18.30 -16.41 4.42
N PRO A 516 -18.86 -17.57 4.08
CA PRO A 516 -20.12 -18.08 4.67
C PRO A 516 -20.00 -18.33 6.18
N TRP A 517 -18.77 -18.60 6.64
CA TRP A 517 -18.48 -18.75 8.05
C TRP A 517 -17.96 -17.45 8.63
N LEU A 518 -18.65 -16.85 9.57
CA LEU A 518 -18.27 -15.59 10.21
C LEU A 518 -16.89 -15.67 10.86
N LYS A 519 -16.49 -16.86 11.32
CA LYS A 519 -15.17 -17.14 11.85
C LYS A 519 -14.07 -16.95 10.79
N ASP A 520 -14.32 -17.35 9.55
CA ASP A 520 -13.33 -17.23 8.47
C ASP A 520 -13.15 -15.76 8.07
N TRP A 521 -14.24 -14.99 8.02
CA TRP A 521 -14.16 -13.55 7.82
C TRP A 521 -13.35 -12.87 8.94
N PHE A 522 -13.72 -13.16 10.20
CA PHE A 522 -13.02 -12.63 11.37
C PHE A 522 -11.53 -13.00 11.36
N SER A 523 -11.20 -14.25 11.06
CA SER A 523 -9.82 -14.74 10.98
C SER A 523 -9.08 -14.15 9.78
N GLY A 524 -9.73 -14.05 8.62
CA GLY A 524 -9.18 -13.47 7.39
C GLY A 524 -8.80 -12.01 7.57
N TYR A 525 -9.63 -11.22 8.24
CA TYR A 525 -9.27 -9.85 8.61
C TYR A 525 -8.13 -9.80 9.64
N ASN A 526 -8.21 -10.60 10.71
CA ASN A 526 -7.20 -10.58 11.77
C ASN A 526 -5.84 -11.11 11.31
N ALA A 527 -5.80 -11.91 10.25
CA ALA A 527 -4.55 -12.31 9.61
C ALA A 527 -3.74 -11.09 9.08
N ARG A 528 -4.33 -9.89 8.99
CA ARG A 528 -3.61 -8.62 8.79
C ARG A 528 -2.50 -8.39 9.83
N GLN A 529 -2.63 -8.94 11.03
CA GLN A 529 -1.57 -8.87 12.04
C GLN A 529 -0.20 -9.40 11.55
N THR A 530 -0.19 -10.12 10.42
CA THR A 530 1.07 -10.54 9.78
C THR A 530 1.89 -9.33 9.29
N ILE A 531 1.26 -8.23 8.81
CA ILE A 531 2.03 -7.03 8.44
C ILE A 531 2.63 -6.37 9.68
N GLU A 532 1.87 -6.30 10.79
CA GLU A 532 2.39 -5.77 12.06
C GLU A 532 3.60 -6.57 12.56
N ALA A 533 3.55 -7.90 12.44
CA ALA A 533 4.69 -8.77 12.74
C ALA A 533 5.88 -8.47 11.80
N GLY A 534 5.65 -8.23 10.50
CA GLY A 534 6.68 -7.83 9.54
C GLY A 534 7.28 -6.47 9.83
N ILE A 535 6.47 -5.52 10.22
CA ILE A 535 6.93 -4.19 10.64
C ILE A 535 7.77 -4.29 11.91
N LYS A 536 7.33 -5.07 12.89
CA LYS A 536 8.11 -5.33 14.12
C LYS A 536 9.44 -5.99 13.82
N GLU A 537 9.44 -6.96 12.90
CA GLU A 537 10.67 -7.60 12.41
C GLU A 537 11.57 -6.57 11.70
N GLY A 538 11.03 -5.78 10.77
CA GLY A 538 11.77 -4.70 10.10
C GLY A 538 12.36 -3.70 11.10
N LYS A 539 11.60 -3.29 12.11
CA LYS A 539 12.06 -2.38 13.17
C LYS A 539 13.13 -3.01 14.07
N GLY A 540 12.97 -4.26 14.45
CA GLY A 540 13.82 -4.94 15.42
C GLY A 540 15.03 -5.65 14.83
N VAL A 541 14.87 -6.27 13.64
CA VAL A 541 15.91 -7.07 12.98
C VAL A 541 16.67 -6.24 11.96
N PHE A 542 15.96 -5.52 11.07
CA PHE A 542 16.55 -4.80 9.93
C PHE A 542 16.67 -3.28 10.14
N ARG A 543 16.61 -2.84 11.39
CA ARG A 543 16.91 -1.45 11.81
C ARG A 543 16.06 -0.35 11.16
N LEU A 544 14.84 -0.66 10.76
CA LEU A 544 13.88 0.34 10.31
C LEU A 544 13.55 1.40 11.41
N ARG A 545 13.84 1.08 12.69
CA ARG A 545 13.44 1.94 13.82
C ARG A 545 14.37 3.15 14.01
N HIS A 546 15.68 2.95 13.91
CA HIS A 546 16.68 3.95 14.24
C HIS A 546 17.54 4.26 13.01
N PRO A 547 17.52 5.49 12.49
CA PRO A 547 18.41 5.86 11.41
C PRO A 547 19.86 5.92 11.90
N TRP A 548 20.77 5.25 11.19
CA TRP A 548 22.21 5.29 11.43
C TRP A 548 22.84 6.55 10.92
N VAL A 549 22.20 7.22 9.95
CA VAL A 549 22.60 8.49 9.38
C VAL A 549 21.46 9.50 9.47
N ARG A 550 21.81 10.78 9.40
CA ARG A 550 20.83 11.87 9.63
C ARG A 550 20.44 12.63 8.37
N SER A 551 21.21 12.43 7.26
CA SER A 551 20.83 13.05 5.98
C SER A 551 19.52 12.44 5.45
N PRO A 552 18.64 13.22 4.81
CA PRO A 552 17.36 12.71 4.27
C PRO A 552 17.55 11.53 3.31
N ILE A 553 18.51 11.65 2.38
CA ILE A 553 18.86 10.61 1.40
C ILE A 553 19.44 9.37 2.11
N GLY A 554 20.36 9.56 3.06
CA GLY A 554 20.94 8.44 3.81
C GLY A 554 19.90 7.67 4.64
N MET A 555 18.93 8.37 5.22
CA MET A 555 17.80 7.72 5.91
C MET A 555 16.93 6.93 4.93
N GLU A 556 16.70 7.44 3.73
CA GLU A 556 15.91 6.75 2.73
C GLU A 556 16.63 5.54 2.16
N LEU A 557 17.93 5.65 1.89
CA LEU A 557 18.77 4.50 1.54
C LEU A 557 18.67 3.40 2.60
N GLN A 558 18.74 3.75 3.89
CA GLN A 558 18.57 2.77 4.97
C GLN A 558 17.18 2.11 4.91
N GLU A 559 16.14 2.88 4.63
CA GLU A 559 14.77 2.34 4.50
C GLU A 559 14.66 1.34 3.36
N GLN A 560 15.19 1.68 2.19
CA GLN A 560 15.19 0.81 1.01
C GLN A 560 16.01 -0.46 1.25
N PHE A 561 17.20 -0.34 1.81
CA PHE A 561 18.02 -1.51 2.16
C PHE A 561 17.37 -2.37 3.25
N SER A 562 16.71 -1.79 4.25
CA SER A 562 16.02 -2.54 5.29
C SER A 562 14.81 -3.32 4.75
N LEU A 563 14.05 -2.71 3.85
CA LEU A 563 12.94 -3.34 3.15
C LEU A 563 13.44 -4.51 2.28
N PHE A 564 14.49 -4.25 1.49
CA PHE A 564 15.14 -5.27 0.67
C PHE A 564 15.67 -6.41 1.53
N ALA A 565 16.40 -6.11 2.60
CA ALA A 565 16.99 -7.10 3.51
C ALA A 565 15.93 -8.04 4.12
N ALA A 566 14.78 -7.50 4.49
CA ALA A 566 13.67 -8.30 5.03
C ALA A 566 13.15 -9.35 4.04
N ASN A 567 13.13 -9.03 2.75
CA ASN A 567 12.76 -9.96 1.68
C ASN A 567 13.93 -10.87 1.31
N PHE A 568 15.12 -10.29 1.17
CA PHE A 568 16.33 -10.98 0.74
C PHE A 568 16.68 -12.17 1.64
N VAL A 569 16.56 -12.00 2.96
CA VAL A 569 16.79 -13.10 3.91
C VAL A 569 15.78 -14.24 3.70
N ARG A 570 14.52 -13.94 3.37
CA ARG A 570 13.50 -14.97 3.08
C ARG A 570 13.81 -15.73 1.81
N TRP A 571 14.18 -15.03 0.75
CA TRP A 571 14.57 -15.65 -0.51
C TRP A 571 15.83 -16.50 -0.34
N ALA A 572 16.83 -15.96 0.34
CA ALA A 572 18.06 -16.69 0.66
C ALA A 572 17.78 -17.94 1.52
N ALA A 573 16.86 -17.88 2.48
CA ALA A 573 16.47 -19.02 3.28
C ALA A 573 15.82 -20.14 2.43
N GLN A 574 14.97 -19.78 1.46
CA GLN A 574 14.40 -20.74 0.52
C GLN A 574 15.49 -21.36 -0.38
N TRP A 575 16.41 -20.53 -0.85
CA TRP A 575 17.55 -21.00 -1.62
C TRP A 575 18.45 -21.92 -0.78
N ALA A 576 18.76 -21.55 0.47
CA ALA A 576 19.57 -22.33 1.39
C ALA A 576 19.00 -23.73 1.67
N LYS A 577 17.67 -23.86 1.82
CA LYS A 577 17.01 -25.17 2.02
C LYS A 577 17.36 -26.20 0.95
N GLN A 578 17.76 -25.76 -0.21
CA GLN A 578 18.10 -26.62 -1.34
C GLN A 578 19.58 -26.93 -1.42
N LEU A 579 20.41 -26.08 -0.81
CA LEU A 579 21.85 -26.27 -0.69
C LEU A 579 22.22 -27.19 0.47
N VAL A 580 21.27 -27.47 1.35
CA VAL A 580 21.49 -28.35 2.50
C VAL A 580 21.84 -29.74 2.04
N ARG A 581 23.03 -30.20 2.35
CA ARG A 581 23.46 -31.61 2.24
C ARG A 581 23.16 -32.39 3.52
N HIS A 582 23.49 -31.77 4.64
CA HIS A 582 23.14 -32.25 5.97
C HIS A 582 22.67 -31.04 6.78
N ALA A 583 21.51 -31.13 7.39
CA ALA A 583 21.04 -30.15 8.37
C ALA A 583 20.58 -30.91 9.61
N ASN A 584 21.04 -30.47 10.75
CA ASN A 584 20.39 -30.83 11.99
C ASN A 584 19.03 -30.14 12.10
N ARG A 585 18.21 -30.57 13.06
CA ARG A 585 16.86 -30.01 13.26
C ARG A 585 16.91 -28.51 13.52
N ALA A 586 17.89 -28.04 14.30
CA ALA A 586 18.01 -26.62 14.65
C ALA A 586 18.21 -25.73 13.41
N LEU A 587 19.04 -26.13 12.43
CA LEU A 587 19.22 -25.37 11.20
C LEU A 587 17.95 -25.39 10.34
N ASN A 588 17.27 -26.53 10.23
CA ASN A 588 16.01 -26.61 9.50
C ASN A 588 14.94 -25.69 10.09
N ASP A 589 14.81 -25.67 11.42
CA ASP A 589 13.89 -24.76 12.11
C ASP A 589 14.29 -23.29 11.91
N ALA A 590 15.57 -22.95 12.04
CA ALA A 590 16.12 -21.60 11.82
C ALA A 590 15.84 -21.08 10.40
N LEU A 591 15.97 -21.94 9.38
CA LEU A 591 15.67 -21.57 7.97
C LEU A 591 14.19 -21.25 7.72
N THR A 592 13.32 -21.42 8.71
CA THR A 592 11.89 -21.02 8.61
C THR A 592 11.60 -19.71 9.33
N GLU A 593 12.49 -19.22 10.18
CA GLU A 593 12.29 -18.04 11.03
C GLU A 593 13.37 -16.98 10.79
N VAL A 594 13.00 -15.87 10.15
CA VAL A 594 13.92 -14.77 9.78
C VAL A 594 14.67 -14.20 10.99
N LYS A 595 13.97 -14.04 12.12
CA LYS A 595 14.59 -13.50 13.33
C LYS A 595 15.73 -14.40 13.82
N THR A 596 15.49 -15.70 13.92
CA THR A 596 16.49 -16.70 14.30
C THR A 596 17.65 -16.72 13.31
N LEU A 597 17.37 -16.62 12.00
CA LEU A 597 18.43 -16.53 11.00
C LEU A 597 19.36 -15.35 11.26
N VAL A 598 18.80 -14.16 11.44
CA VAL A 598 19.61 -12.94 11.57
C VAL A 598 20.23 -12.79 12.97
N GLN A 599 19.55 -13.21 14.04
CA GLN A 599 20.06 -13.04 15.41
C GLN A 599 20.98 -14.18 15.85
N ASP A 600 20.76 -15.39 15.38
CA ASP A 600 21.50 -16.57 15.83
C ASP A 600 22.46 -17.09 14.75
N VAL A 601 21.95 -17.43 13.55
CA VAL A 601 22.79 -18.01 12.48
C VAL A 601 23.78 -16.99 11.91
N ALA A 602 23.41 -15.70 11.88
CA ALA A 602 24.32 -14.64 11.42
C ALA A 602 25.57 -14.49 12.31
N HIS A 603 25.50 -14.93 13.56
CA HIS A 603 26.60 -14.82 14.53
C HIS A 603 27.18 -16.18 14.92
N CYS A 604 26.97 -17.20 14.07
CA CYS A 604 27.51 -18.52 14.29
C CYS A 604 28.82 -18.73 13.57
N ARG A 605 29.72 -19.47 14.24
CA ARG A 605 31.00 -19.87 13.65
C ARG A 605 30.80 -20.98 12.63
N ALA A 606 31.47 -20.84 11.49
CA ALA A 606 31.54 -21.84 10.43
C ALA A 606 32.85 -21.75 9.67
N ARG A 607 33.15 -22.76 8.87
CA ARG A 607 34.28 -22.81 7.97
C ARG A 607 33.82 -22.85 6.53
N LEU A 608 34.38 -21.98 5.71
CA LEU A 608 34.20 -21.99 4.25
C LEU A 608 35.29 -22.86 3.64
N VAL A 609 34.91 -24.01 3.11
CA VAL A 609 35.81 -25.03 2.58
C VAL A 609 35.65 -25.13 1.08
N HIS A 610 36.75 -25.21 0.34
CA HIS A 610 36.75 -25.56 -1.07
C HIS A 610 37.00 -27.06 -1.24
N ASN A 611 36.17 -27.72 -2.03
CA ASN A 611 36.33 -29.14 -2.37
C ASN A 611 36.08 -29.38 -3.87
N ALA A 612 36.23 -30.62 -4.30
CA ALA A 612 36.05 -31.01 -5.71
C ALA A 612 34.61 -30.72 -6.25
N LEU A 613 33.62 -30.52 -5.38
CA LEU A 613 32.24 -30.19 -5.72
C LEU A 613 31.95 -28.71 -5.70
N GLY A 614 32.93 -27.88 -5.31
CA GLY A 614 32.78 -26.44 -5.18
C GLY A 614 33.03 -25.93 -3.77
N ARG A 615 32.30 -24.89 -3.35
CA ARG A 615 32.41 -24.30 -2.01
C ARG A 615 31.35 -24.83 -1.08
N ALA A 616 31.70 -25.10 0.17
CA ALA A 616 30.77 -25.54 1.20
C ALA A 616 30.98 -24.77 2.50
N LEU A 617 29.89 -24.44 3.17
CA LEU A 617 29.88 -23.85 4.49
C LEU A 617 29.57 -24.95 5.52
N ILE A 618 30.50 -25.20 6.45
CA ILE A 618 30.41 -26.23 7.47
C ILE A 618 30.34 -25.55 8.84
N PHE A 619 29.25 -25.78 9.58
CA PHE A 619 29.06 -25.19 10.90
C PHE A 619 29.99 -25.85 11.93
N ASP A 620 30.58 -25.05 12.81
CA ASP A 620 31.49 -25.46 13.86
C ASP A 620 30.81 -26.43 14.85
N GLU A 621 31.58 -27.34 15.43
CA GLU A 621 31.10 -28.34 16.41
C GLU A 621 30.49 -27.70 17.68
N GLN A 622 30.91 -26.48 18.02
CA GLN A 622 30.37 -25.72 19.16
C GLN A 622 29.08 -24.94 18.83
N SER A 623 28.69 -24.89 17.57
CA SER A 623 27.47 -24.22 17.13
C SER A 623 26.24 -25.10 17.41
N PRO A 624 25.08 -24.51 17.73
CA PRO A 624 23.80 -25.25 17.75
C PRO A 624 23.49 -25.96 16.42
N TYR A 625 24.14 -25.54 15.34
CA TYR A 625 23.99 -26.06 13.98
C TYR A 625 25.08 -27.04 13.58
N ALA A 626 25.84 -27.55 14.56
CA ALA A 626 26.95 -28.48 14.36
C ALA A 626 26.56 -29.68 13.48
N GLY A 627 27.48 -30.09 12.62
CA GLY A 627 27.29 -31.18 11.67
C GLY A 627 26.45 -30.78 10.44
N SER A 628 25.91 -29.54 10.37
CA SER A 628 25.22 -29.05 9.20
C SER A 628 26.21 -28.55 8.15
N THR A 629 25.88 -28.79 6.86
CA THR A 629 26.71 -28.42 5.72
C THR A 629 25.83 -27.86 4.59
N LEU A 630 26.18 -26.68 4.08
CA LEU A 630 25.57 -26.05 2.95
C LEU A 630 26.55 -26.03 1.77
N CYS A 631 26.14 -26.55 0.62
CA CYS A 631 26.94 -26.52 -0.61
C CYS A 631 26.62 -25.24 -1.39
N LEU A 632 27.53 -24.26 -1.40
CA LEU A 632 27.32 -22.91 -1.93
C LEU A 632 27.51 -22.82 -3.44
N SER A 633 28.33 -23.68 -4.05
CA SER A 633 28.59 -23.69 -5.49
C SER A 633 28.86 -25.10 -6.02
N GLY A 634 28.67 -25.29 -7.32
CA GLY A 634 28.87 -26.57 -8.01
C GLY A 634 27.61 -27.05 -8.75
N GLN A 635 27.65 -28.26 -9.33
CA GLN A 635 26.50 -28.83 -10.08
C GLN A 635 25.21 -28.90 -9.28
N VAL A 636 25.31 -29.03 -7.95
CA VAL A 636 24.14 -29.04 -7.06
C VAL A 636 23.48 -27.67 -6.95
N ALA A 637 24.26 -26.61 -6.96
CA ALA A 637 23.71 -25.25 -6.93
C ALA A 637 22.85 -24.96 -8.16
N PHE A 638 23.29 -25.43 -9.32
CA PHE A 638 22.55 -25.24 -10.57
C PHE A 638 21.17 -25.91 -10.55
N GLN A 639 21.06 -27.15 -10.11
CA GLN A 639 19.77 -27.85 -10.02
C GLN A 639 18.78 -27.17 -9.05
N HIS A 640 19.30 -26.36 -8.14
CA HIS A 640 18.55 -25.71 -7.08
C HIS A 640 18.37 -24.19 -7.26
N VAL A 641 18.91 -23.64 -8.35
CA VAL A 641 18.74 -22.21 -8.68
C VAL A 641 17.29 -21.87 -9.00
N LEU A 642 16.49 -22.86 -9.41
CA LEU A 642 15.10 -22.70 -9.78
C LEU A 642 14.11 -23.45 -8.87
N PRO A 643 14.15 -23.26 -7.55
CA PRO A 643 13.22 -23.97 -6.65
C PRO A 643 11.77 -23.61 -6.88
N PHE A 644 11.54 -22.36 -7.24
CA PHE A 644 10.23 -21.90 -7.63
C PHE A 644 9.72 -22.60 -8.89
N PHE A 645 10.61 -22.95 -9.81
CA PHE A 645 10.26 -23.67 -11.03
C PHE A 645 9.95 -25.15 -10.77
N LYS A 646 10.63 -25.81 -9.81
CA LYS A 646 10.26 -27.18 -9.40
C LYS A 646 8.88 -27.26 -8.78
N SER A 647 8.55 -26.34 -7.90
CA SER A 647 7.23 -26.27 -7.27
C SER A 647 6.12 -25.94 -8.27
N LEU A 648 6.48 -25.47 -9.45
CA LEU A 648 5.59 -25.06 -10.53
C LEU A 648 5.47 -26.10 -11.67
N ASN A 649 6.08 -27.29 -11.54
CA ASN A 649 6.12 -28.35 -12.57
C ASN A 649 6.66 -27.92 -13.94
N PHE A 650 7.66 -27.00 -13.96
CA PHE A 650 8.34 -26.54 -15.17
C PHE A 650 9.74 -27.12 -15.32
N LEU A 651 9.96 -28.32 -14.89
CA LEU A 651 11.18 -29.02 -15.28
C LEU A 651 11.10 -29.34 -16.78
N PRO A 652 12.18 -29.15 -17.54
CA PRO A 652 12.23 -29.66 -18.90
C PRO A 652 11.93 -31.17 -18.87
N PRO A 653 11.28 -31.72 -19.89
CA PRO A 653 11.13 -33.17 -20.00
C PRO A 653 12.51 -33.78 -19.94
N GLU A 654 12.66 -34.81 -19.10
CA GLU A 654 13.86 -35.61 -19.09
C GLU A 654 14.14 -36.03 -20.54
N THR A 655 15.30 -35.63 -21.07
CA THR A 655 15.74 -36.07 -22.38
C THR A 655 15.95 -37.57 -22.27
N SER A 656 14.99 -38.33 -22.78
CA SER A 656 15.12 -39.77 -23.05
C SER A 656 16.17 -40.02 -24.12
#